data_aae98ca45c2f79ee7668836974d1bce1
#
_entry.id   aae98ca45c2f79ee7668836974d1bce1
#
_cell.length_a   1.000
_cell.length_b   1.000
_cell.length_c   1.000
_cell.angle_alpha   90.00
_cell.angle_beta   90.00
_cell.angle_gamma   90.00
#
_symmetry.space_group_name_H-M   'P 1'
#
loop_
_entity.id
_entity.type
_entity.pdbx_description
1 polymer ?
#
loop_
_entity_poly.entity_id
_entity_poly.type
_entity_poly.pdbx_seq_one_letter_code
_entity_poly.pdbx_strand_id
1 'polypeptide(L)'
;MKNSNMKLMKTLKYPGILVTALAYSQIGYSAVLEEVIVTAEKRSQNTQDVPLAVTTISGDRLSASGITSLGDVALQTPNLSFTEFNIGEPQLFLRGVGSTADSAGADPTVSLFIDEVYIGRSGSGSADLFDLDRIEVLRGPQGTLYGRNVTGGAISMYTKKPTEDFSARASMTLGNYDLKTIRGAVNGALNESVNGKLTFSRRSTSGYSKNITNGQELDNVDNFSVRGQLAFNPTDVTEVLLSADYSKDTPNGECRNLTKIDKQTLKGTPETHAYLAQMIIDEGIDDPRTCGQSVVQGSEKSVSGVSMRIEHDFDALQLTSITAFRQAEYDWVHELGGVDAPPGLLGVVDNEGEESDQLSQEIRLSNTTDNMHWVLGAYAIQENVDRFANVPIMFAPGVLAPVEVLLDRSWLQAAQNTSKAVFGQITFPLMDQLNLTLGGRQTWDDKDMDQQYKSSPTTVVYDLKDLSDSWSAFTGRVTLDYMIDEDKMLYATWSEGYKSGMFLSQNTAEAGAAGTLDPEYATNIEVGARTEWLDNRVRLNVTYFDMEVSDLQLFRLENFTLISENASIESSGTEVEFALAVTDNFSLTGTHSSLDAKFVGGTFDGNTVARSPDSKYTVEAEYISTLDNDADLRFRAGASFSDEFYTEATNVGVSLHDSYTKIDASAKYTDPTGTYTLEIWGKNLTDELIVRHAIVSSFGGSVELYAPPRTFGVTLSTQF
;
A
#
# COMPACT_ATOMS: atom_id res chain seq x y z
N MET A 1 25.56 28.95 41.30
CA MET A 1 24.47 29.85 40.89
C MET A 1 23.92 29.28 39.59
N LYS A 2 23.00 28.46 39.72
CA LYS A 2 21.57 28.43 39.44
C LYS A 2 21.19 29.29 38.21
N ASN A 3 20.85 28.65 37.12
CA ASN A 3 19.70 29.05 36.33
C ASN A 3 19.09 27.81 35.65
N SER A 4 17.95 27.46 36.20
CA SER A 4 16.98 26.52 35.68
C SER A 4 16.19 27.21 34.55
N ASN A 5 16.17 26.64 33.35
CA ASN A 5 15.19 27.02 32.35
C ASN A 5 14.10 25.95 32.27
N MET A 6 12.99 26.33 32.83
CA MET A 6 11.69 25.71 32.76
C MET A 6 11.16 25.90 31.31
N LYS A 7 11.07 24.82 30.53
CA LYS A 7 10.35 24.85 29.27
C LYS A 7 8.85 24.90 29.55
N LEU A 8 8.28 26.04 29.22
CA LEU A 8 6.85 26.32 29.28
C LEU A 8 6.10 25.39 28.28
N MET A 9 5.07 24.76 28.80
CA MET A 9 4.04 24.08 28.01
C MET A 9 3.52 25.00 26.91
N LYS A 10 3.65 24.59 25.65
CA LYS A 10 2.86 25.17 24.56
C LYS A 10 1.42 24.66 24.70
N THR A 11 0.56 25.55 25.17
CA THR A 11 -0.89 25.34 25.25
C THR A 11 -1.48 25.08 23.87
N LEU A 12 -2.19 23.94 23.74
CA LEU A 12 -3.09 23.65 22.64
C LEU A 12 -4.06 24.84 22.40
N LYS A 13 -3.99 25.39 21.21
CA LYS A 13 -5.07 26.23 20.67
C LYS A 13 -5.87 25.41 19.66
N TYR A 14 -6.89 24.72 20.14
CA TYR A 14 -7.93 24.17 19.27
C TYR A 14 -9.23 24.95 19.55
N PRO A 15 -9.94 25.45 18.52
CA PRO A 15 -11.27 25.96 18.69
C PRO A 15 -12.23 24.79 18.95
N GLY A 16 -12.76 24.71 20.16
CA GLY A 16 -13.80 23.76 20.51
C GLY A 16 -15.05 24.02 19.67
N ILE A 17 -15.40 23.09 18.81
CA ILE A 17 -16.73 23.05 18.17
C ILE A 17 -17.68 22.46 19.19
N LEU A 18 -18.48 23.32 19.82
CA LEU A 18 -19.55 22.95 20.71
C LEU A 18 -20.74 22.50 19.83
N VAL A 19 -20.92 21.21 19.65
CA VAL A 19 -22.11 20.65 19.02
C VAL A 19 -23.20 20.56 20.08
N THR A 20 -24.12 21.50 20.08
CA THR A 20 -25.37 21.43 20.88
C THR A 20 -26.35 20.51 20.17
N ALA A 21 -26.47 19.28 20.63
CA ALA A 21 -27.48 18.32 20.15
C ALA A 21 -28.88 18.73 20.68
N LEU A 22 -29.76 19.12 19.79
CA LEU A 22 -31.20 19.23 20.03
C LEU A 22 -31.82 17.82 19.89
N ALA A 23 -32.18 17.22 21.02
CA ALA A 23 -32.91 15.96 21.03
C ALA A 23 -34.37 16.18 20.61
N TYR A 24 -34.69 15.67 19.42
CA TYR A 24 -36.09 15.36 19.06
C TYR A 24 -36.22 13.83 19.01
N SER A 25 -36.97 13.26 19.94
CA SER A 25 -37.33 11.85 19.94
C SER A 25 -38.37 11.56 18.87
N GLN A 26 -37.99 10.99 17.77
CA GLN A 26 -38.89 10.22 16.90
C GLN A 26 -38.57 8.74 17.07
N ILE A 27 -39.58 7.93 17.31
CA ILE A 27 -39.53 6.47 17.31
C ILE A 27 -39.37 6.07 15.85
N GLY A 28 -38.17 5.85 15.43
CA GLY A 28 -37.78 5.43 14.08
C GLY A 28 -36.82 4.24 14.16
N TYR A 29 -36.74 3.46 13.13
CA TYR A 29 -35.87 2.32 12.94
C TYR A 29 -34.47 2.64 13.44
N SER A 30 -33.91 1.75 14.31
CA SER A 30 -32.57 1.88 14.85
C SER A 30 -31.55 1.79 13.71
N ALA A 31 -30.71 2.81 13.53
CA ALA A 31 -29.55 2.72 12.63
C ALA A 31 -28.58 1.72 13.24
N VAL A 32 -28.48 0.55 12.65
CA VAL A 32 -27.53 -0.51 12.98
C VAL A 32 -26.33 -0.36 12.06
N LEU A 33 -25.10 -0.46 12.61
CA LEU A 33 -23.90 -0.46 11.79
C LEU A 33 -23.85 -1.71 10.90
N GLU A 34 -23.39 -1.54 9.67
CA GLU A 34 -23.25 -2.64 8.72
C GLU A 34 -22.33 -3.74 9.26
N GLU A 35 -22.79 -4.98 9.19
CA GLU A 35 -21.99 -6.15 9.48
C GLU A 35 -21.01 -6.37 8.32
N VAL A 36 -19.72 -6.48 8.62
CA VAL A 36 -18.66 -6.62 7.62
C VAL A 36 -18.04 -8.00 7.70
N ILE A 37 -18.15 -8.75 6.62
CA ILE A 37 -17.58 -10.10 6.49
C ILE A 37 -16.13 -10.02 5.98
N VAL A 38 -15.26 -10.84 6.54
CA VAL A 38 -13.84 -10.98 6.17
C VAL A 38 -13.46 -12.44 5.94
N THR A 39 -12.33 -12.62 5.24
CA THR A 39 -11.72 -13.94 5.01
C THR A 39 -10.26 -14.00 5.51
N ALA A 40 -9.94 -13.16 6.48
CA ALA A 40 -8.60 -13.01 7.07
C ALA A 40 -8.00 -14.33 7.59
N GLU A 41 -8.81 -15.27 8.06
CA GLU A 41 -8.41 -16.62 8.50
C GLU A 41 -8.72 -17.73 7.49
N LYS A 42 -8.77 -17.38 6.17
CA LYS A 42 -9.11 -18.31 5.08
C LYS A 42 -10.51 -18.92 5.21
N ARG A 43 -11.40 -18.27 5.94
CA ARG A 43 -12.83 -18.58 6.11
C ARG A 43 -13.63 -17.30 6.23
N SER A 44 -14.90 -17.35 5.80
CA SER A 44 -15.82 -16.21 5.90
C SER A 44 -16.30 -16.04 7.34
N GLN A 45 -16.07 -14.86 7.95
CA GLN A 45 -16.44 -14.56 9.35
C GLN A 45 -16.84 -13.09 9.46
N ASN A 46 -17.62 -12.73 10.50
CA ASN A 46 -17.80 -11.33 10.87
C ASN A 46 -16.45 -10.75 11.34
N THR A 47 -16.14 -9.54 10.93
CA THR A 47 -14.92 -8.84 11.36
C THR A 47 -14.81 -8.76 12.89
N GLN A 48 -15.93 -8.67 13.63
CA GLN A 48 -15.93 -8.60 15.08
C GLN A 48 -15.55 -9.93 15.75
N ASP A 49 -15.68 -11.05 15.05
CA ASP A 49 -15.35 -12.40 15.57
C ASP A 49 -13.89 -12.80 15.26
N VAL A 50 -13.13 -11.93 14.57
CA VAL A 50 -11.75 -12.25 14.17
C VAL A 50 -10.74 -11.72 15.18
N PRO A 51 -9.98 -12.59 15.90
CA PRO A 51 -9.09 -12.19 16.97
C PRO A 51 -7.72 -11.72 16.46
N LEU A 52 -7.71 -10.71 15.59
CA LEU A 52 -6.51 -10.07 15.04
C LEU A 52 -6.80 -8.63 14.60
N ALA A 53 -5.76 -7.80 14.48
CA ALA A 53 -5.90 -6.45 13.98
C ALA A 53 -6.15 -6.46 12.46
N VAL A 54 -7.40 -6.24 12.06
CA VAL A 54 -7.80 -6.13 10.65
C VAL A 54 -8.67 -4.90 10.43
N THR A 55 -8.33 -4.11 9.41
CA THR A 55 -9.18 -3.03 8.90
C THR A 55 -9.87 -3.52 7.64
N THR A 56 -11.19 -3.40 7.58
CA THR A 56 -11.96 -3.78 6.41
C THR A 56 -12.72 -2.58 5.84
N ILE A 57 -12.61 -2.39 4.54
CA ILE A 57 -13.29 -1.32 3.81
C ILE A 57 -14.17 -1.99 2.75
N SER A 58 -15.49 -1.94 2.91
CA SER A 58 -16.44 -2.52 1.94
C SER A 58 -16.38 -1.77 0.61
N GLY A 59 -16.74 -2.44 -0.50
CA GLY A 59 -16.78 -1.83 -1.84
C GLY A 59 -17.73 -0.64 -1.92
N ASP A 60 -18.80 -0.68 -1.14
CA ASP A 60 -19.75 0.44 -1.05
C ASP A 60 -19.12 1.63 -0.31
N ARG A 61 -18.35 1.38 0.75
CA ARG A 61 -17.60 2.44 1.44
C ARG A 61 -16.46 2.98 0.56
N LEU A 62 -15.72 2.11 -0.18
CA LEU A 62 -14.73 2.57 -1.17
C LEU A 62 -15.32 3.56 -2.15
N SER A 63 -16.48 3.19 -2.72
CA SER A 63 -17.20 4.04 -3.69
C SER A 63 -17.72 5.33 -3.05
N ALA A 64 -18.26 5.23 -1.85
CA ALA A 64 -18.93 6.32 -1.16
C ALA A 64 -17.94 7.33 -0.57
N SER A 65 -16.76 6.90 -0.10
CA SER A 65 -15.68 7.79 0.40
C SER A 65 -14.72 8.22 -0.71
N GLY A 66 -14.97 7.83 -1.97
CA GLY A 66 -14.14 8.19 -3.11
C GLY A 66 -12.71 7.62 -3.01
N ILE A 67 -12.54 6.47 -2.34
CA ILE A 67 -11.25 5.77 -2.22
C ILE A 67 -10.95 5.12 -3.57
N THR A 68 -9.88 5.57 -4.23
CA THR A 68 -9.55 5.15 -5.59
C THR A 68 -8.12 4.62 -5.74
N SER A 69 -7.32 4.68 -4.68
CA SER A 69 -5.92 4.26 -4.68
C SER A 69 -5.52 3.60 -3.35
N LEU A 70 -4.41 2.86 -3.35
CA LEU A 70 -3.81 2.33 -2.11
C LEU A 70 -3.38 3.45 -1.15
N GLY A 71 -3.02 4.63 -1.67
CA GLY A 71 -2.74 5.81 -0.85
C GLY A 71 -3.97 6.29 -0.08
N ASP A 72 -5.16 6.27 -0.70
CA ASP A 72 -6.42 6.56 0.01
C ASP A 72 -6.73 5.49 1.08
N VAL A 73 -6.47 4.19 0.80
CA VAL A 73 -6.60 3.09 1.78
C VAL A 73 -5.67 3.30 2.97
N ALA A 74 -4.43 3.73 2.72
CA ALA A 74 -3.45 3.99 3.77
C ALA A 74 -3.87 5.14 4.70
N LEU A 75 -4.60 6.14 4.21
CA LEU A 75 -5.16 7.19 5.05
C LEU A 75 -6.27 6.69 5.99
N GLN A 76 -7.00 5.64 5.60
CA GLN A 76 -8.10 5.07 6.38
C GLN A 76 -7.66 3.91 7.30
N THR A 77 -6.41 3.50 7.23
CA THR A 77 -5.87 2.36 7.98
C THR A 77 -4.88 2.82 9.05
N PRO A 78 -5.07 2.41 10.33
CA PRO A 78 -4.09 2.68 11.38
C PRO A 78 -2.69 2.17 11.02
N ASN A 79 -1.65 2.98 11.28
CA ASN A 79 -0.24 2.64 11.11
C ASN A 79 0.17 2.15 9.70
N LEU A 80 -0.66 2.35 8.68
CA LEU A 80 -0.29 2.13 7.28
C LEU A 80 0.19 3.42 6.65
N SER A 81 1.41 3.44 6.14
CA SER A 81 1.98 4.52 5.35
C SER A 81 2.20 4.05 3.91
N PHE A 82 1.96 4.95 2.97
CA PHE A 82 2.07 4.70 1.54
C PHE A 82 3.00 5.72 0.90
N THR A 83 3.85 5.27 0.00
CA THR A 83 4.66 6.10 -0.86
C THR A 83 4.86 5.42 -2.21
N GLU A 84 5.31 6.17 -3.19
CA GLU A 84 5.71 5.65 -4.51
C GLU A 84 7.04 6.29 -4.88
N PHE A 85 8.04 5.48 -5.17
CA PHE A 85 9.28 5.97 -5.75
C PHE A 85 9.04 6.41 -7.19
N ASN A 86 8.40 5.55 -7.97
CA ASN A 86 7.90 5.81 -9.32
C ASN A 86 6.38 5.61 -9.35
N ILE A 87 5.67 6.30 -10.23
CA ILE A 87 4.22 6.13 -10.39
C ILE A 87 3.91 4.67 -10.68
N GLY A 88 3.07 4.07 -9.85
CA GLY A 88 2.65 2.68 -10.01
C GLY A 88 3.55 1.64 -9.34
N GLU A 89 4.55 2.07 -8.57
CA GLU A 89 5.35 1.21 -7.70
C GLU A 89 5.07 1.53 -6.21
N PRO A 90 4.00 0.99 -5.64
CA PRO A 90 3.65 1.23 -4.25
C PRO A 90 4.69 0.67 -3.30
N GLN A 91 5.13 1.49 -2.37
CA GLN A 91 5.93 1.10 -1.22
C GLN A 91 5.07 1.26 0.02
N LEU A 92 4.80 0.15 0.70
CA LEU A 92 3.91 0.07 1.84
C LEU A 92 4.71 -0.15 3.12
N PHE A 93 4.35 0.62 4.15
CA PHE A 93 4.93 0.49 5.49
C PHE A 93 3.80 0.30 6.48
N LEU A 94 3.83 -0.77 7.23
CA LEU A 94 2.80 -1.09 8.21
C LEU A 94 3.45 -1.34 9.57
N ARG A 95 3.03 -0.57 10.59
CA ARG A 95 3.65 -0.57 11.93
C ARG A 95 5.17 -0.30 11.88
N GLY A 96 5.62 0.57 10.97
CA GLY A 96 7.04 0.87 10.75
C GLY A 96 7.79 -0.15 9.89
N VAL A 97 7.20 -1.29 9.57
CA VAL A 97 7.84 -2.34 8.75
C VAL A 97 7.48 -2.16 7.28
N GLY A 98 8.47 -2.01 6.44
CA GLY A 98 8.30 -1.80 5.00
C GLY A 98 9.60 -2.03 4.23
N SER A 99 9.52 -2.03 2.91
CA SER A 99 10.68 -2.21 2.03
C SER A 99 10.72 -1.13 0.96
N THR A 100 11.91 -0.59 0.74
CA THR A 100 12.25 0.28 -0.40
C THR A 100 13.14 -0.46 -1.40
N ALA A 101 13.23 -1.79 -1.27
CA ALA A 101 14.05 -2.62 -2.15
C ALA A 101 13.52 -2.57 -3.59
N ASP A 102 14.43 -2.27 -4.51
CA ASP A 102 14.17 -2.15 -5.93
C ASP A 102 15.21 -2.96 -6.71
N SER A 103 14.92 -4.25 -6.90
CA SER A 103 15.79 -5.18 -7.64
C SER A 103 15.05 -6.44 -8.04
N ALA A 104 15.61 -7.21 -9.00
CA ALA A 104 15.00 -8.46 -9.47
C ALA A 104 14.83 -9.51 -8.35
N GLY A 105 15.73 -9.55 -7.37
CA GLY A 105 15.68 -10.49 -6.25
C GLY A 105 14.90 -10.02 -5.02
N ALA A 106 14.38 -8.76 -5.04
CA ALA A 106 13.73 -8.16 -3.88
C ALA A 106 12.29 -8.65 -3.71
N ASP A 107 11.90 -8.88 -2.47
CA ASP A 107 10.55 -9.21 -2.05
C ASP A 107 9.90 -8.05 -1.25
N PRO A 108 8.58 -7.88 -1.30
CA PRO A 108 7.88 -6.92 -0.44
C PRO A 108 7.90 -7.37 1.03
N THR A 109 7.58 -6.45 1.93
CA THR A 109 7.45 -6.70 3.38
C THR A 109 5.98 -6.63 3.82
N VAL A 110 5.18 -5.83 3.09
CA VAL A 110 3.72 -5.81 3.13
C VAL A 110 3.21 -6.29 1.78
N SER A 111 2.59 -7.46 1.77
CA SER A 111 2.20 -8.12 0.52
C SER A 111 0.78 -7.79 0.08
N LEU A 112 0.59 -7.73 -1.23
CA LEU A 112 -0.71 -7.56 -1.86
C LEU A 112 -1.27 -8.91 -2.33
N PHE A 113 -2.59 -9.06 -2.21
CA PHE A 113 -3.33 -10.21 -2.71
C PHE A 113 -4.57 -9.74 -3.49
N ILE A 114 -4.89 -10.39 -4.60
CA ILE A 114 -6.14 -10.20 -5.35
C ILE A 114 -6.86 -11.54 -5.41
N ASP A 115 -8.07 -11.61 -4.83
CA ASP A 115 -8.85 -12.86 -4.72
C ASP A 115 -8.00 -14.04 -4.19
N GLU A 116 -7.21 -13.77 -3.15
CA GLU A 116 -6.24 -14.68 -2.50
C GLU A 116 -5.01 -15.05 -3.35
N VAL A 117 -4.85 -14.53 -4.56
CA VAL A 117 -3.63 -14.70 -5.36
C VAL A 117 -2.58 -13.68 -4.90
N TYR A 118 -1.43 -14.18 -4.47
CA TYR A 118 -0.26 -13.37 -4.10
C TYR A 118 0.27 -12.57 -5.29
N ILE A 119 0.63 -11.32 -5.06
CA ILE A 119 1.24 -10.40 -6.02
C ILE A 119 2.71 -10.23 -5.63
N GLY A 120 3.60 -10.88 -6.37
CA GLY A 120 5.03 -10.95 -6.02
C GLY A 120 5.79 -9.64 -6.19
N ARG A 121 5.43 -8.84 -7.19
CA ARG A 121 6.12 -7.59 -7.49
C ARG A 121 5.26 -6.38 -7.11
N SER A 122 5.87 -5.37 -6.48
CA SER A 122 5.16 -4.15 -6.07
C SER A 122 4.54 -3.42 -7.26
N GLY A 123 5.22 -3.35 -8.38
CA GLY A 123 4.72 -2.79 -9.63
C GLY A 123 3.49 -3.51 -10.20
N SER A 124 3.31 -4.81 -9.90
CA SER A 124 2.14 -5.60 -10.33
C SER A 124 0.89 -5.37 -9.48
N GLY A 125 1.00 -4.62 -8.39
CA GLY A 125 -0.06 -4.43 -7.40
C GLY A 125 -0.98 -3.23 -7.61
N SER A 126 -0.76 -2.38 -8.61
CA SER A 126 -1.62 -1.22 -8.85
C SER A 126 -2.88 -1.62 -9.63
N ALA A 127 -3.75 -2.35 -8.97
CA ALA A 127 -5.07 -2.61 -9.51
C ALA A 127 -5.98 -1.38 -9.32
N ASP A 128 -6.84 -1.09 -10.32
CA ASP A 128 -7.95 -0.17 -10.11
C ASP A 128 -8.87 -0.76 -9.04
N LEU A 129 -9.16 0.02 -8.00
CA LEU A 129 -10.03 -0.38 -6.89
C LEU A 129 -11.52 -0.38 -7.26
N PHE A 130 -11.84 -0.38 -8.56
CA PHE A 130 -13.21 -0.42 -9.04
C PHE A 130 -13.80 -1.84 -8.97
N ASP A 131 -15.07 -1.90 -8.56
CA ASP A 131 -15.88 -3.13 -8.48
C ASP A 131 -15.30 -4.20 -7.53
N LEU A 132 -14.64 -3.74 -6.48
CA LEU A 132 -14.27 -4.60 -5.36
C LEU A 132 -15.48 -4.87 -4.46
N ASP A 133 -15.48 -6.04 -3.86
CA ASP A 133 -16.37 -6.40 -2.75
C ASP A 133 -15.88 -5.73 -1.46
N ARG A 134 -14.57 -5.85 -1.20
CA ARG A 134 -13.91 -5.25 -0.05
C ARG A 134 -12.38 -5.26 -0.19
N ILE A 135 -11.75 -4.49 0.70
CA ILE A 135 -10.30 -4.55 0.97
C ILE A 135 -10.13 -4.90 2.44
N GLU A 136 -9.26 -5.86 2.73
CA GLU A 136 -8.86 -6.24 4.08
C GLU A 136 -7.38 -5.90 4.28
N VAL A 137 -7.04 -5.14 5.33
CA VAL A 137 -5.66 -4.86 5.73
C VAL A 137 -5.37 -5.56 7.05
N LEU A 138 -4.58 -6.62 6.99
CA LEU A 138 -4.13 -7.39 8.14
C LEU A 138 -2.82 -6.78 8.65
N ARG A 139 -2.84 -6.32 9.88
CA ARG A 139 -1.72 -5.59 10.48
C ARG A 139 -0.85 -6.52 11.33
N GLY A 140 0.47 -6.36 11.20
CA GLY A 140 1.47 -7.22 11.83
C GLY A 140 1.70 -8.54 11.10
N PRO A 141 2.65 -9.36 11.58
CA PRO A 141 3.10 -10.57 10.88
C PRO A 141 2.00 -11.60 10.63
N GLN A 142 1.88 -12.08 9.39
CA GLN A 142 0.87 -13.04 8.94
C GLN A 142 1.51 -14.32 8.34
N GLY A 143 2.68 -14.73 8.85
CA GLY A 143 3.48 -15.82 8.27
C GLY A 143 2.77 -17.16 8.16
N THR A 144 1.83 -17.46 9.02
CA THR A 144 1.15 -18.78 9.08
C THR A 144 0.24 -19.03 7.87
N LEU A 145 -0.74 -18.16 7.62
CA LEU A 145 -1.76 -18.38 6.58
C LEU A 145 -1.46 -17.66 5.25
N TYR A 146 -0.78 -16.53 5.30
CA TYR A 146 -0.44 -15.73 4.12
C TYR A 146 0.95 -16.06 3.57
N GLY A 147 1.84 -16.54 4.43
CA GLY A 147 3.13 -17.11 4.02
C GLY A 147 4.31 -16.16 4.16
N ARG A 148 5.22 -16.21 3.18
CA ARG A 148 6.41 -15.35 3.16
C ARG A 148 6.04 -13.91 2.82
N ASN A 149 6.96 -12.97 3.08
CA ASN A 149 6.87 -11.57 2.64
C ASN A 149 5.72 -10.77 3.28
N VAL A 150 5.31 -11.17 4.49
CA VAL A 150 4.24 -10.55 5.27
C VAL A 150 4.69 -10.23 6.70
N THR A 151 5.94 -9.77 6.85
CA THR A 151 6.51 -9.38 8.15
C THR A 151 5.85 -8.11 8.70
N GLY A 152 5.47 -7.17 7.83
CA GLY A 152 4.67 -6.01 8.21
C GLY A 152 3.16 -6.25 8.17
N GLY A 153 2.68 -7.10 7.28
CA GLY A 153 1.26 -7.42 7.12
C GLY A 153 0.86 -7.77 5.68
N ALA A 154 -0.46 -7.82 5.45
CA ALA A 154 -1.03 -8.14 4.15
C ALA A 154 -2.21 -7.23 3.79
N ILE A 155 -2.35 -6.90 2.52
CA ILE A 155 -3.51 -6.20 1.96
C ILE A 155 -4.18 -7.11 0.95
N SER A 156 -5.41 -7.52 1.23
CA SER A 156 -6.19 -8.41 0.38
C SER A 156 -7.34 -7.66 -0.26
N MET A 157 -7.41 -7.69 -1.57
CA MET A 157 -8.47 -7.11 -2.38
C MET A 157 -9.35 -8.23 -2.92
N TYR A 158 -10.64 -8.16 -2.62
CA TYR A 158 -11.63 -9.14 -3.07
C TYR A 158 -12.53 -8.50 -4.11
N THR A 159 -12.69 -9.16 -5.25
CA THR A 159 -13.56 -8.70 -6.33
C THR A 159 -14.99 -9.22 -6.12
N LYS A 160 -16.00 -8.44 -6.57
CA LYS A 160 -17.39 -8.93 -6.55
C LYS A 160 -17.53 -10.10 -7.52
N LYS A 161 -17.96 -11.29 -7.02
CA LYS A 161 -18.18 -12.47 -7.84
C LYS A 161 -19.36 -12.31 -8.83
N PRO A 162 -19.38 -13.04 -9.96
CA PRO A 162 -20.57 -13.15 -10.83
C PRO A 162 -21.77 -13.75 -10.08
N THR A 163 -22.96 -13.20 -10.31
CA THR A 163 -24.23 -13.68 -9.73
C THR A 163 -25.26 -13.99 -10.83
N GLU A 164 -26.35 -14.69 -10.48
CA GLU A 164 -27.42 -15.02 -11.43
C GLU A 164 -28.22 -13.79 -11.87
N ASP A 165 -28.48 -12.88 -10.92
CA ASP A 165 -29.26 -11.71 -11.18
C ASP A 165 -28.54 -10.77 -12.14
N PHE A 166 -29.25 -10.33 -13.19
CA PHE A 166 -28.72 -9.33 -14.10
C PHE A 166 -28.55 -8.01 -13.37
N SER A 167 -27.35 -7.45 -13.50
CA SER A 167 -27.08 -6.08 -13.05
C SER A 167 -26.09 -5.38 -13.99
N ALA A 168 -26.29 -4.10 -14.18
CA ALA A 168 -25.38 -3.26 -14.95
C ALA A 168 -25.12 -1.96 -14.20
N ARG A 169 -23.86 -1.52 -14.15
CA ARG A 169 -23.46 -0.26 -13.54
C ARG A 169 -22.56 0.51 -14.48
N ALA A 170 -22.76 1.82 -14.56
CA ALA A 170 -21.88 2.70 -15.29
C ALA A 170 -21.68 4.01 -14.52
N SER A 171 -20.49 4.59 -14.62
CA SER A 171 -20.21 5.91 -14.06
C SER A 171 -19.30 6.72 -14.95
N MET A 172 -19.50 8.05 -14.91
CA MET A 172 -18.63 9.03 -15.56
C MET A 172 -18.29 10.14 -14.55
N THR A 173 -16.99 10.39 -14.40
CA THR A 173 -16.47 11.47 -13.55
C THR A 173 -15.73 12.49 -14.39
N LEU A 174 -16.01 13.77 -14.13
CA LEU A 174 -15.29 14.92 -14.69
C LEU A 174 -14.78 15.79 -13.54
N GLY A 175 -13.56 16.31 -13.66
CA GLY A 175 -12.97 17.14 -12.61
C GLY A 175 -11.90 18.11 -13.15
N ASN A 176 -11.30 18.86 -12.23
CA ASN A 176 -10.16 19.69 -12.57
C ASN A 176 -8.96 18.84 -13.01
N TYR A 177 -7.92 19.48 -13.55
CA TYR A 177 -6.79 18.80 -14.22
C TYR A 177 -7.25 17.85 -15.34
N ASP A 178 -8.30 18.23 -16.06
CA ASP A 178 -8.88 17.46 -17.16
C ASP A 178 -9.23 16.00 -16.77
N LEU A 179 -9.55 15.79 -15.49
CA LEU A 179 -9.92 14.46 -14.98
C LEU A 179 -11.13 13.93 -15.74
N LYS A 180 -10.96 12.77 -16.34
CA LYS A 180 -12.00 11.97 -16.99
C LYS A 180 -11.89 10.54 -16.51
N THR A 181 -12.96 10.02 -15.93
CA THR A 181 -13.05 8.61 -15.56
C THR A 181 -14.33 8.03 -16.14
N ILE A 182 -14.24 6.87 -16.79
CA ILE A 182 -15.41 6.11 -17.26
C ILE A 182 -15.23 4.69 -16.71
N ARG A 183 -16.26 4.19 -16.01
CA ARG A 183 -16.28 2.84 -15.45
C ARG A 183 -17.56 2.14 -15.80
N GLY A 184 -17.51 0.83 -15.96
CA GLY A 184 -18.69 0.03 -16.22
C GLY A 184 -18.52 -1.41 -15.74
N ALA A 185 -19.63 -2.00 -15.33
CA ALA A 185 -19.71 -3.41 -14.97
C ALA A 185 -21.06 -3.96 -15.47
N VAL A 186 -21.03 -5.17 -16.02
CA VAL A 186 -22.21 -5.94 -16.37
C VAL A 186 -22.05 -7.35 -15.80
N ASN A 187 -23.11 -7.87 -15.21
CA ASN A 187 -23.16 -9.14 -14.52
C ASN A 187 -24.49 -9.85 -14.81
N GLY A 188 -24.53 -11.17 -14.79
CA GLY A 188 -25.73 -11.96 -14.88
C GLY A 188 -25.50 -13.39 -15.33
N ALA A 189 -26.58 -14.19 -15.29
CA ALA A 189 -26.57 -15.56 -15.79
C ALA A 189 -26.37 -15.59 -17.32
N LEU A 190 -25.42 -16.39 -17.78
CA LEU A 190 -25.23 -16.73 -19.20
C LEU A 190 -26.05 -17.98 -19.56
N ASN A 191 -26.23 -18.89 -18.63
CA ASN A 191 -27.15 -20.04 -18.69
C ASN A 191 -27.40 -20.55 -17.25
N GLU A 192 -28.11 -21.69 -17.11
CA GLU A 192 -28.51 -22.26 -15.80
C GLU A 192 -27.33 -22.62 -14.87
N SER A 193 -26.11 -22.77 -15.40
CA SER A 193 -24.94 -23.21 -14.63
C SER A 193 -23.75 -22.25 -14.69
N VAL A 194 -23.87 -21.17 -15.47
CA VAL A 194 -22.75 -20.24 -15.68
C VAL A 194 -23.22 -18.80 -15.53
N ASN A 195 -22.60 -18.10 -14.59
CA ASN A 195 -22.74 -16.66 -14.43
C ASN A 195 -21.49 -15.95 -14.95
N GLY A 196 -21.68 -14.81 -15.57
CA GLY A 196 -20.60 -14.02 -16.17
C GLY A 196 -20.59 -12.58 -15.68
N LYS A 197 -19.39 -12.01 -15.60
CA LYS A 197 -19.19 -10.64 -15.25
C LYS A 197 -18.08 -10.02 -16.07
N LEU A 198 -18.27 -8.79 -16.53
CA LEU A 198 -17.26 -7.99 -17.20
C LEU A 198 -17.23 -6.60 -16.58
N THR A 199 -16.03 -6.14 -16.21
CA THR A 199 -15.78 -4.79 -15.70
C THR A 199 -14.72 -4.09 -16.53
N PHE A 200 -14.84 -2.79 -16.66
CA PHE A 200 -13.80 -1.96 -17.26
C PHE A 200 -13.71 -0.60 -16.56
N SER A 201 -12.51 -0.01 -16.61
CA SER A 201 -12.23 1.32 -16.10
C SER A 201 -11.24 2.03 -17.02
N ARG A 202 -11.48 3.30 -17.27
CA ARG A 202 -10.54 4.20 -17.95
C ARG A 202 -10.47 5.49 -17.16
N ARG A 203 -9.27 5.90 -16.72
CA ARG A 203 -9.03 7.13 -15.99
C ARG A 203 -7.89 7.90 -16.62
N SER A 204 -8.08 9.20 -16.84
CA SER A 204 -7.04 10.10 -17.35
C SER A 204 -7.09 11.47 -16.70
N THR A 205 -5.92 12.10 -16.54
CA THR A 205 -5.74 13.50 -16.11
C THR A 205 -4.65 14.16 -16.95
N SER A 206 -4.62 15.48 -17.04
CA SER A 206 -3.54 16.22 -17.69
C SER A 206 -2.29 16.37 -16.83
N GLY A 207 -2.32 15.97 -15.57
CA GLY A 207 -1.26 16.25 -14.61
C GLY A 207 -1.47 17.55 -13.86
N TYR A 208 -0.79 17.68 -12.74
CA TYR A 208 -0.90 18.86 -11.87
C TYR A 208 0.45 19.57 -11.64
N SER A 209 1.52 19.05 -12.23
CA SER A 209 2.86 19.64 -12.17
C SER A 209 3.39 19.94 -13.57
N LYS A 210 4.33 20.86 -13.67
CA LYS A 210 4.88 21.31 -14.94
C LYS A 210 6.40 21.31 -14.93
N ASN A 211 6.99 20.69 -15.92
CA ASN A 211 8.41 20.84 -16.23
C ASN A 211 8.62 22.10 -17.06
N ILE A 212 9.31 23.09 -16.51
CA ILE A 212 9.53 24.37 -17.18
C ILE A 212 10.60 24.30 -18.26
N THR A 213 11.50 23.33 -18.22
CA THR A 213 12.59 23.18 -19.16
C THR A 213 12.10 22.71 -20.54
N ASN A 214 11.24 21.68 -20.56
CA ASN A 214 10.74 21.08 -21.81
C ASN A 214 9.23 21.28 -22.04
N GLY A 215 8.52 21.86 -21.05
CA GLY A 215 7.09 22.14 -21.10
C GLY A 215 6.18 20.94 -20.84
N GLN A 216 6.72 19.77 -20.43
CA GLN A 216 5.96 18.56 -20.15
C GLN A 216 5.05 18.74 -18.93
N GLU A 217 3.79 18.33 -19.02
CA GLU A 217 2.91 18.17 -17.88
C GLU A 217 3.21 16.82 -17.22
N LEU A 218 3.41 16.82 -15.91
CA LEU A 218 3.84 15.67 -15.11
C LEU A 218 2.84 15.37 -14.00
N ASP A 219 3.01 14.23 -13.32
CA ASP A 219 2.09 13.74 -12.27
C ASP A 219 0.66 13.54 -12.79
N ASN A 220 0.53 13.15 -14.04
CA ASN A 220 -0.73 12.76 -14.64
C ASN A 220 -1.07 11.30 -14.35
N VAL A 221 -2.32 10.93 -14.59
CA VAL A 221 -2.79 9.55 -14.62
C VAL A 221 -3.27 9.23 -16.03
N ASP A 222 -2.88 8.08 -16.53
CA ASP A 222 -3.42 7.51 -17.77
C ASP A 222 -3.51 5.99 -17.61
N ASN A 223 -4.66 5.50 -17.12
CA ASN A 223 -4.89 4.12 -16.78
C ASN A 223 -6.08 3.54 -17.54
N PHE A 224 -5.95 2.29 -17.97
CA PHE A 224 -7.02 1.44 -18.49
C PHE A 224 -6.98 0.09 -17.79
N SER A 225 -8.13 -0.43 -17.40
CA SER A 225 -8.25 -1.78 -16.86
C SER A 225 -9.53 -2.48 -17.32
N VAL A 226 -9.44 -3.81 -17.47
CA VAL A 226 -10.56 -4.69 -17.79
C VAL A 226 -10.43 -6.00 -17.02
N ARG A 227 -11.55 -6.53 -16.53
CA ARG A 227 -11.62 -7.86 -15.86
C ARG A 227 -12.85 -8.60 -16.34
N GLY A 228 -12.65 -9.87 -16.72
CA GLY A 228 -13.71 -10.83 -17.02
C GLY A 228 -13.71 -11.97 -16.00
N GLN A 229 -14.88 -12.39 -15.56
CA GLN A 229 -15.06 -13.50 -14.62
C GLN A 229 -16.20 -14.41 -15.08
N LEU A 230 -16.02 -15.72 -14.86
CA LEU A 230 -17.04 -16.75 -15.08
C LEU A 230 -17.12 -17.62 -13.83
N ALA A 231 -18.30 -17.65 -13.23
CA ALA A 231 -18.63 -18.60 -12.16
C ALA A 231 -19.42 -19.75 -12.76
N PHE A 232 -18.90 -20.96 -12.62
CA PHE A 232 -19.50 -22.17 -13.12
C PHE A 232 -19.80 -23.11 -11.95
N ASN A 233 -21.07 -23.49 -11.80
CA ASN A 233 -21.58 -24.38 -10.77
C ASN A 233 -21.97 -25.73 -11.40
N PRO A 234 -21.01 -26.66 -11.60
CA PRO A 234 -21.29 -27.97 -12.24
C PRO A 234 -22.20 -28.86 -11.38
N THR A 235 -22.20 -28.64 -10.09
CA THR A 235 -23.09 -29.27 -9.09
C THR A 235 -23.40 -28.29 -7.97
N ASP A 236 -24.37 -28.60 -7.13
CA ASP A 236 -24.77 -27.80 -5.96
C ASP A 236 -23.66 -27.67 -4.90
N VAL A 237 -22.63 -28.52 -4.97
CA VAL A 237 -21.50 -28.60 -4.02
C VAL A 237 -20.16 -28.20 -4.65
N THR A 238 -20.15 -27.74 -5.90
CA THR A 238 -18.91 -27.36 -6.61
C THR A 238 -19.06 -26.02 -7.29
N GLU A 239 -18.22 -25.07 -6.93
CA GLU A 239 -18.07 -23.79 -7.63
C GLU A 239 -16.69 -23.74 -8.30
N VAL A 240 -16.66 -23.31 -9.55
CA VAL A 240 -15.42 -22.97 -10.29
C VAL A 240 -15.49 -21.52 -10.73
N LEU A 241 -14.61 -20.67 -10.21
CA LEU A 241 -14.46 -19.29 -10.61
C LEU A 241 -13.23 -19.15 -11.50
N LEU A 242 -13.43 -18.70 -12.73
CA LEU A 242 -12.38 -18.31 -13.66
C LEU A 242 -12.33 -16.78 -13.72
N SER A 243 -11.14 -16.20 -13.56
CA SER A 243 -10.92 -14.76 -13.67
C SER A 243 -9.78 -14.47 -14.64
N ALA A 244 -9.92 -13.41 -15.42
CA ALA A 244 -8.87 -12.86 -16.26
C ALA A 244 -8.90 -11.33 -16.17
N ASP A 245 -7.74 -10.72 -15.99
CA ASP A 245 -7.59 -9.27 -15.88
C ASP A 245 -6.43 -8.74 -16.74
N TYR A 246 -6.57 -7.50 -17.16
CA TYR A 246 -5.53 -6.72 -17.82
C TYR A 246 -5.61 -5.26 -17.40
N SER A 247 -4.46 -4.65 -17.14
CA SER A 247 -4.35 -3.20 -16.93
C SER A 247 -3.14 -2.63 -17.66
N LYS A 248 -3.26 -1.36 -18.06
CA LYS A 248 -2.18 -0.59 -18.66
C LYS A 248 -2.16 0.82 -18.09
N ASP A 249 -0.97 1.27 -17.66
CA ASP A 249 -0.69 2.62 -17.16
C ASP A 249 0.38 3.27 -18.03
N THR A 250 0.15 4.54 -18.43
CA THR A 250 1.09 5.30 -19.27
C THR A 250 1.22 6.75 -18.81
N PRO A 251 1.67 7.00 -17.54
CA PRO A 251 1.87 8.36 -17.06
C PRO A 251 3.11 9.01 -17.66
N ASN A 252 3.13 10.35 -17.65
CA ASN A 252 4.24 11.16 -18.19
C ASN A 252 5.46 11.24 -17.26
N GLY A 253 5.42 10.60 -16.09
CA GLY A 253 6.46 10.73 -15.07
C GLY A 253 6.15 11.79 -14.02
N GLU A 254 7.14 12.15 -13.22
CA GLU A 254 6.97 12.87 -11.95
C GLU A 254 7.81 14.14 -11.90
N CYS A 255 7.26 15.18 -11.27
CA CYS A 255 7.96 16.42 -11.01
C CYS A 255 8.73 16.33 -9.69
N ARG A 256 10.01 15.98 -9.77
CA ARG A 256 10.92 15.92 -8.62
C ARG A 256 11.56 17.29 -8.40
N ASN A 257 11.46 17.78 -7.18
CA ASN A 257 11.99 19.09 -6.79
C ASN A 257 13.05 18.98 -5.72
N LEU A 258 14.20 19.63 -5.92
CA LEU A 258 15.20 19.80 -4.88
C LEU A 258 14.79 20.98 -3.99
N THR A 259 14.26 20.73 -2.79
CA THR A 259 13.59 21.74 -1.96
C THR A 259 14.39 22.15 -0.72
N LYS A 260 15.00 21.19 -0.04
CA LYS A 260 15.75 21.46 1.20
C LYS A 260 17.23 21.25 0.95
N ILE A 261 18.05 22.26 1.25
CA ILE A 261 19.51 22.17 1.14
C ILE A 261 20.09 22.38 2.53
N ASP A 262 20.67 21.35 3.11
CA ASP A 262 21.43 21.48 4.35
C ASP A 262 22.90 21.78 4.03
N LYS A 263 23.32 23.01 4.34
CA LYS A 263 24.70 23.46 4.13
C LYS A 263 25.75 22.69 4.96
N GLN A 264 25.31 21.95 5.98
CA GLN A 264 26.22 21.17 6.85
C GLN A 264 26.49 19.76 6.30
N THR A 265 25.52 19.20 5.60
CA THR A 265 25.61 17.85 5.01
C THR A 265 26.02 17.85 3.54
N LEU A 266 25.98 19.03 2.89
CA LEU A 266 26.40 19.19 1.49
C LEU A 266 27.85 18.73 1.29
N LYS A 267 28.02 17.70 0.47
CA LYS A 267 29.33 17.26 -0.04
C LYS A 267 29.65 18.08 -1.29
N GLY A 268 30.82 18.71 -1.31
CA GLY A 268 31.26 19.55 -2.43
C GLY A 268 31.99 20.79 -1.93
N THR A 269 32.32 21.69 -2.84
CA THR A 269 32.95 22.97 -2.49
C THR A 269 31.89 24.01 -2.10
N PRO A 270 32.20 25.02 -1.28
CA PRO A 270 31.27 26.15 -1.00
C PRO A 270 30.74 26.82 -2.27
N GLU A 271 31.51 26.83 -3.34
CA GLU A 271 31.12 27.36 -4.65
C GLU A 271 30.03 26.50 -5.29
N THR A 272 30.14 25.18 -5.23
CA THR A 272 29.12 24.24 -5.72
C THR A 272 27.80 24.41 -4.96
N HIS A 273 27.86 24.58 -3.63
CA HIS A 273 26.70 24.82 -2.79
C HIS A 273 26.00 26.15 -3.10
N ALA A 274 26.78 27.21 -3.28
CA ALA A 274 26.24 28.50 -3.65
C ALA A 274 25.61 28.49 -5.05
N TYR A 275 26.17 27.71 -5.96
CA TYR A 275 25.67 27.55 -7.30
C TYR A 275 24.34 26.81 -7.33
N LEU A 276 24.24 25.65 -6.65
CA LEU A 276 22.99 24.89 -6.54
C LEU A 276 21.87 25.72 -5.88
N ALA A 277 22.19 26.44 -4.80
CA ALA A 277 21.25 27.33 -4.15
C ALA A 277 20.80 28.46 -5.08
N GLN A 278 21.71 29.02 -5.89
CA GLN A 278 21.40 30.08 -6.84
C GLN A 278 20.56 29.56 -8.01
N MET A 279 20.80 28.34 -8.49
CA MET A 279 19.99 27.73 -9.53
C MET A 279 18.53 27.58 -9.11
N ILE A 280 18.25 27.09 -7.88
CA ILE A 280 16.89 26.97 -7.34
C ILE A 280 16.19 28.34 -7.34
N ILE A 281 16.91 29.39 -7.02
CA ILE A 281 16.40 30.81 -7.03
C ILE A 281 16.21 31.31 -8.46
N ASP A 282 17.19 31.12 -9.33
CA ASP A 282 17.21 31.68 -10.70
C ASP A 282 16.20 30.99 -11.62
N GLU A 283 15.94 29.69 -11.41
CA GLU A 283 14.95 28.94 -12.19
C GLU A 283 13.51 29.20 -11.73
N GLY A 284 13.33 29.91 -10.61
CA GLY A 284 11.99 30.24 -10.10
C GLY A 284 11.19 29.00 -9.69
N ILE A 285 11.87 27.96 -9.22
CA ILE A 285 11.27 26.75 -8.66
C ILE A 285 10.74 27.02 -7.23
N ASP A 286 10.16 28.19 -7.01
CA ASP A 286 9.49 28.55 -5.76
C ASP A 286 8.13 27.83 -5.63
N ASP A 287 7.56 27.39 -6.75
CA ASP A 287 6.34 26.60 -6.78
C ASP A 287 6.68 25.10 -6.70
N PRO A 288 6.27 24.40 -5.65
CA PRO A 288 6.55 22.98 -5.45
C PRO A 288 5.97 22.07 -6.55
N ARG A 289 5.13 22.60 -7.43
CA ARG A 289 4.54 21.89 -8.58
C ARG A 289 5.20 22.23 -9.90
N THR A 290 6.36 22.88 -9.82
CA THR A 290 7.17 23.24 -10.97
C THR A 290 8.56 22.64 -10.79
N CYS A 291 9.05 21.94 -11.79
CA CYS A 291 10.40 21.35 -11.80
C CYS A 291 11.16 21.73 -13.07
N GLY A 292 12.48 21.73 -12.97
CA GLY A 292 13.39 21.85 -14.10
C GLY A 292 14.06 20.50 -14.38
N GLN A 293 13.68 19.85 -15.47
CA GLN A 293 14.21 18.53 -15.83
C GLN A 293 14.44 18.45 -17.32
N SER A 294 15.68 18.09 -17.73
CA SER A 294 16.08 18.07 -19.14
C SER A 294 15.55 16.86 -19.91
N VAL A 295 15.27 15.76 -19.20
CA VAL A 295 14.83 14.51 -19.79
C VAL A 295 13.32 14.54 -20.00
N VAL A 296 12.88 14.03 -21.16
CA VAL A 296 11.47 13.72 -21.38
C VAL A 296 11.17 12.43 -20.61
N GLN A 297 10.38 12.57 -19.56
CA GLN A 297 10.03 11.47 -18.67
C GLN A 297 8.81 10.72 -19.19
N GLY A 298 8.66 9.48 -18.73
CA GLY A 298 7.50 8.65 -18.97
C GLY A 298 7.63 7.28 -18.35
N SER A 299 6.51 6.64 -18.18
CA SER A 299 6.44 5.27 -17.71
C SER A 299 5.38 4.52 -18.52
N GLU A 300 5.64 3.27 -18.81
CA GLU A 300 4.66 2.34 -19.38
C GLU A 300 4.64 1.08 -18.51
N LYS A 301 3.46 0.70 -18.05
CA LYS A 301 3.28 -0.52 -17.28
C LYS A 301 2.08 -1.29 -17.81
N SER A 302 2.25 -2.59 -18.00
CA SER A 302 1.17 -3.51 -18.30
C SER A 302 1.17 -4.69 -17.31
N VAL A 303 0.01 -5.06 -16.83
CA VAL A 303 -0.19 -6.21 -15.94
C VAL A 303 -1.33 -7.06 -16.46
N SER A 304 -1.13 -8.36 -16.49
CA SER A 304 -2.18 -9.31 -16.86
C SER A 304 -2.19 -10.50 -15.90
N GLY A 305 -3.34 -11.12 -15.76
CA GLY A 305 -3.49 -12.28 -14.91
C GLY A 305 -4.63 -13.17 -15.34
N VAL A 306 -4.47 -14.47 -15.05
CA VAL A 306 -5.55 -15.45 -15.13
C VAL A 306 -5.52 -16.30 -13.87
N SER A 307 -6.69 -16.60 -13.31
CA SER A 307 -6.81 -17.49 -12.16
C SER A 307 -8.00 -18.41 -12.26
N MET A 308 -7.87 -19.56 -11.63
CA MET A 308 -8.94 -20.54 -11.46
C MET A 308 -9.03 -20.92 -9.98
N ARG A 309 -10.20 -20.66 -9.39
CA ARG A 309 -10.55 -21.09 -8.05
C ARG A 309 -11.59 -22.21 -8.14
N ILE A 310 -11.34 -23.31 -7.46
CA ILE A 310 -12.27 -24.43 -7.35
C ILE A 310 -12.59 -24.61 -5.87
N GLU A 311 -13.87 -24.60 -5.53
CA GLU A 311 -14.39 -24.94 -4.20
C GLU A 311 -15.29 -26.16 -4.33
N HIS A 312 -15.08 -27.14 -3.45
CA HIS A 312 -15.89 -28.35 -3.43
C HIS A 312 -16.19 -28.78 -1.98
N ASP A 313 -17.47 -28.92 -1.69
CA ASP A 313 -17.94 -29.30 -0.37
C ASP A 313 -18.17 -30.83 -0.30
N PHE A 314 -17.48 -31.49 0.63
CA PHE A 314 -17.60 -32.92 0.96
C PHE A 314 -18.35 -33.09 2.30
N ASP A 315 -19.55 -32.60 2.42
CA ASP A 315 -20.35 -32.58 3.65
C ASP A 315 -19.64 -31.87 4.82
N ALA A 316 -18.68 -32.54 5.47
CA ALA A 316 -17.96 -32.02 6.63
C ALA A 316 -16.62 -31.33 6.28
N LEU A 317 -16.19 -31.40 5.03
CA LEU A 317 -14.91 -30.86 4.55
C LEU A 317 -15.10 -30.00 3.31
N GLN A 318 -14.37 -28.90 3.22
CA GLN A 318 -14.28 -28.10 2.01
C GLN A 318 -12.87 -28.17 1.44
N LEU A 319 -12.79 -28.49 0.15
CA LEU A 319 -11.56 -28.35 -0.65
C LEU A 319 -11.58 -27.01 -1.37
N THR A 320 -10.50 -26.24 -1.24
CA THR A 320 -10.24 -25.06 -2.08
C THR A 320 -8.94 -25.27 -2.84
N SER A 321 -8.97 -25.02 -4.16
CA SER A 321 -7.78 -25.03 -5.02
C SER A 321 -7.72 -23.71 -5.79
N ILE A 322 -6.58 -23.01 -5.75
CA ILE A 322 -6.36 -21.75 -6.46
C ILE A 322 -5.11 -21.90 -7.30
N THR A 323 -5.26 -21.83 -8.62
CA THR A 323 -4.17 -21.80 -9.60
C THR A 323 -4.15 -20.42 -10.26
N ALA A 324 -3.01 -19.75 -10.32
CA ALA A 324 -2.93 -18.45 -10.94
C ALA A 324 -1.62 -18.29 -11.72
N PHE A 325 -1.73 -17.63 -12.86
CA PHE A 325 -0.60 -17.10 -13.64
C PHE A 325 -0.76 -15.61 -13.79
N ARG A 326 0.32 -14.85 -13.51
CA ARG A 326 0.37 -13.40 -13.69
C ARG A 326 1.63 -13.00 -14.40
N GLN A 327 1.56 -11.89 -15.15
CA GLN A 327 2.67 -11.29 -15.86
C GLN A 327 2.59 -9.78 -15.69
N ALA A 328 3.75 -9.14 -15.51
CA ALA A 328 3.88 -7.69 -15.49
C ALA A 328 5.11 -7.27 -16.29
N GLU A 329 4.97 -6.17 -16.99
CA GLU A 329 6.04 -5.49 -17.72
C GLU A 329 5.93 -4.01 -17.42
N TYR A 330 7.03 -3.37 -17.06
CA TYR A 330 7.07 -1.94 -16.91
C TYR A 330 8.43 -1.35 -17.23
N ASP A 331 8.41 -0.18 -17.87
CA ASP A 331 9.56 0.63 -18.24
C ASP A 331 9.35 2.06 -17.75
N TRP A 332 10.43 2.71 -17.33
CA TRP A 332 10.38 4.12 -16.99
C TRP A 332 11.68 4.85 -17.31
N VAL A 333 11.54 6.14 -17.56
CA VAL A 333 12.63 7.10 -17.68
C VAL A 333 12.31 8.29 -16.81
N HIS A 334 13.09 8.49 -15.75
CA HIS A 334 12.92 9.57 -14.80
C HIS A 334 14.21 10.33 -14.57
N GLU A 335 14.12 11.59 -14.18
CA GLU A 335 15.25 12.36 -13.68
C GLU A 335 15.18 12.49 -12.17
N LEU A 336 16.23 12.05 -11.46
CA LEU A 336 16.30 12.02 -10.00
C LEU A 336 16.95 13.27 -9.40
N GLY A 337 17.50 14.16 -10.22
CA GLY A 337 18.29 15.32 -9.77
C GLY A 337 17.47 16.46 -9.16
N GLY A 338 16.22 16.60 -9.57
CA GLY A 338 15.29 17.61 -9.10
C GLY A 338 15.56 19.04 -9.57
N VAL A 339 16.61 19.28 -10.34
CA VAL A 339 16.98 20.56 -10.94
C VAL A 339 17.46 20.37 -12.37
N ASP A 340 17.09 21.27 -13.27
CA ASP A 340 17.69 21.36 -14.59
C ASP A 340 19.09 21.94 -14.45
N ALA A 341 20.06 21.08 -14.32
CA ALA A 341 21.43 21.50 -14.46
C ALA A 341 21.66 21.96 -15.92
N PRO A 342 22.19 23.17 -16.17
CA PRO A 342 22.73 23.50 -17.47
C PRO A 342 23.60 22.32 -17.95
N PRO A 343 23.67 22.03 -19.26
CA PRO A 343 24.41 20.87 -19.74
C PRO A 343 25.71 20.74 -19.00
N GLY A 344 25.80 19.73 -18.12
CA GLY A 344 27.00 19.41 -17.39
C GLY A 344 27.02 19.66 -15.90
N LEU A 345 25.96 20.08 -15.16
CA LEU A 345 26.14 20.28 -13.72
C LEU A 345 25.84 19.05 -12.87
N LEU A 346 24.66 18.53 -12.96
CA LEU A 346 24.26 17.26 -12.36
C LEU A 346 22.98 16.80 -13.03
N GLY A 347 23.03 15.73 -13.75
CA GLY A 347 21.85 14.98 -14.20
C GLY A 347 21.96 13.57 -13.68
N VAL A 348 20.94 13.06 -13.02
CA VAL A 348 20.83 11.66 -12.66
C VAL A 348 19.58 11.14 -13.36
N VAL A 349 19.78 10.37 -14.41
CA VAL A 349 18.66 9.75 -15.13
C VAL A 349 18.53 8.33 -14.63
N ASP A 350 17.31 7.92 -14.35
CA ASP A 350 16.94 6.57 -14.00
C ASP A 350 16.12 6.01 -15.17
N ASN A 351 16.72 5.10 -15.93
CA ASN A 351 16.10 4.43 -17.05
C ASN A 351 16.12 2.93 -16.78
N GLU A 352 15.00 2.41 -16.36
CA GLU A 352 14.88 1.03 -15.91
C GLU A 352 13.69 0.35 -16.56
N GLY A 353 13.72 -0.98 -16.58
CA GLY A 353 12.60 -1.81 -16.99
C GLY A 353 12.65 -3.16 -16.33
N GLU A 354 11.49 -3.75 -16.13
CA GLU A 354 11.31 -5.06 -15.53
C GLU A 354 10.22 -5.84 -16.26
N GLU A 355 10.53 -7.08 -16.60
CA GLU A 355 9.57 -8.09 -17.01
C GLU A 355 9.51 -9.17 -15.94
N SER A 356 8.29 -9.55 -15.52
CA SER A 356 8.12 -10.62 -14.54
C SER A 356 6.93 -11.49 -14.86
N ASP A 357 7.08 -12.78 -14.58
CA ASP A 357 5.98 -13.75 -14.60
C ASP A 357 5.97 -14.61 -13.34
N GLN A 358 4.79 -15.01 -12.90
CA GLN A 358 4.61 -15.91 -11.77
C GLN A 358 3.54 -16.96 -12.04
N LEU A 359 3.79 -18.17 -11.57
CA LEU A 359 2.83 -19.27 -11.54
C LEU A 359 2.69 -19.75 -10.10
N SER A 360 1.46 -19.76 -9.57
CA SER A 360 1.20 -20.20 -8.19
C SER A 360 0.09 -21.21 -8.10
N GLN A 361 0.18 -22.10 -7.09
CA GLN A 361 -0.83 -23.09 -6.73
C GLN A 361 -0.99 -23.14 -5.22
N GLU A 362 -2.24 -22.97 -4.75
CA GLU A 362 -2.64 -23.25 -3.38
C GLU A 362 -3.69 -24.38 -3.39
N ILE A 363 -3.54 -25.35 -2.48
CA ILE A 363 -4.56 -26.37 -2.22
C ILE A 363 -4.75 -26.40 -0.71
N ARG A 364 -6.01 -26.30 -0.25
CA ARG A 364 -6.33 -26.38 1.18
C ARG A 364 -7.59 -27.20 1.43
N LEU A 365 -7.61 -27.86 2.57
CA LEU A 365 -8.76 -28.52 3.15
C LEU A 365 -9.13 -27.80 4.44
N SER A 366 -10.41 -27.56 4.65
CA SER A 366 -10.95 -27.00 5.90
C SER A 366 -12.19 -27.78 6.31
N ASN A 367 -12.54 -27.73 7.60
CA ASN A 367 -13.80 -28.31 8.05
C ASN A 367 -14.93 -27.27 7.99
N THR A 368 -16.15 -27.78 7.86
CA THR A 368 -17.38 -26.99 7.86
C THR A 368 -18.24 -27.20 9.13
N THR A 369 -17.66 -27.81 10.18
CA THR A 369 -18.37 -28.13 11.42
C THR A 369 -18.15 -27.09 12.51
N ASP A 370 -19.16 -26.81 13.33
CA ASP A 370 -19.18 -25.73 14.32
C ASP A 370 -18.30 -25.93 15.56
N ASN A 371 -17.89 -27.19 15.87
CA ASN A 371 -17.24 -27.52 17.14
C ASN A 371 -15.72 -27.30 17.18
N MET A 372 -15.06 -27.24 16.03
CA MET A 372 -13.61 -27.07 15.92
C MET A 372 -13.31 -26.64 14.50
N HIS A 373 -12.60 -25.54 14.36
CA HIS A 373 -12.23 -25.03 13.04
C HIS A 373 -10.78 -25.37 12.75
N TRP A 374 -10.51 -25.91 11.57
CA TRP A 374 -9.15 -26.12 11.12
C TRP A 374 -9.02 -25.92 9.61
N VAL A 375 -7.83 -25.52 9.18
CA VAL A 375 -7.40 -25.48 7.79
C VAL A 375 -6.03 -26.14 7.68
N LEU A 376 -5.82 -26.92 6.64
CA LEU A 376 -4.54 -27.53 6.27
C LEU A 376 -4.30 -27.24 4.79
N GLY A 377 -3.13 -26.73 4.43
CA GLY A 377 -2.83 -26.37 3.06
C GLY A 377 -1.41 -26.62 2.62
N ALA A 378 -1.24 -26.61 1.32
CA ALA A 378 0.05 -26.59 0.64
C ALA A 378 0.07 -25.48 -0.41
N TYR A 379 1.21 -24.84 -0.57
CA TYR A 379 1.43 -23.73 -1.49
C TYR A 379 2.71 -23.93 -2.28
N ALA A 380 2.71 -23.52 -3.53
CA ALA A 380 3.90 -23.43 -4.36
C ALA A 380 3.80 -22.22 -5.29
N ILE A 381 4.92 -21.54 -5.51
CA ILE A 381 5.05 -20.46 -6.48
C ILE A 381 6.43 -20.52 -7.13
N GLN A 382 6.46 -20.19 -8.41
CA GLN A 382 7.66 -19.86 -9.15
C GLN A 382 7.47 -18.47 -9.76
N GLU A 383 8.47 -17.61 -9.63
CA GLU A 383 8.52 -16.26 -10.18
C GLU A 383 9.83 -16.10 -10.94
N ASN A 384 9.76 -15.54 -12.14
CA ASN A 384 10.91 -15.15 -12.95
C ASN A 384 10.89 -13.64 -13.12
N VAL A 385 12.05 -12.99 -13.00
CA VAL A 385 12.17 -11.52 -13.10
C VAL A 385 13.40 -11.18 -13.89
N ASP A 386 13.22 -10.52 -15.01
CA ASP A 386 14.29 -9.90 -15.81
C ASP A 386 14.23 -8.38 -15.63
N ARG A 387 15.35 -7.78 -15.23
CA ARG A 387 15.44 -6.35 -14.96
C ARG A 387 16.70 -5.74 -15.57
N PHE A 388 16.56 -4.57 -16.16
CA PHE A 388 17.66 -3.70 -16.46
C PHE A 388 17.54 -2.37 -15.73
N ALA A 389 18.68 -1.81 -15.31
CA ALA A 389 18.79 -0.47 -14.77
C ALA A 389 19.95 0.24 -15.48
N ASN A 390 19.69 1.38 -16.08
CA ASN A 390 20.71 2.25 -16.65
C ASN A 390 20.63 3.62 -16.01
N VAL A 391 21.65 3.95 -15.18
CA VAL A 391 21.68 5.17 -14.38
C VAL A 391 22.88 6.02 -14.78
N PRO A 392 22.78 6.77 -15.89
CA PRO A 392 23.80 7.76 -16.25
C PRO A 392 23.77 8.93 -15.27
N ILE A 393 24.93 9.26 -14.73
CA ILE A 393 25.13 10.40 -13.84
C ILE A 393 26.13 11.36 -14.50
N MET A 394 25.69 12.58 -14.74
CA MET A 394 26.48 13.64 -15.36
C MET A 394 26.93 14.66 -14.33
N PHE A 395 28.23 14.96 -14.28
CA PHE A 395 28.79 15.98 -13.41
C PHE A 395 29.44 17.08 -14.25
N ALA A 396 29.09 18.34 -13.96
CA ALA A 396 29.73 19.48 -14.58
C ALA A 396 31.23 19.55 -14.30
N PRO A 397 31.99 20.23 -15.17
CA PRO A 397 33.36 20.62 -14.87
C PRO A 397 33.45 21.37 -13.54
N GLY A 398 34.36 20.97 -12.65
CA GLY A 398 34.59 21.59 -11.34
C GLY A 398 33.81 20.97 -10.18
N VAL A 399 32.83 20.09 -10.42
CA VAL A 399 32.10 19.38 -9.35
C VAL A 399 32.94 18.22 -8.79
N LEU A 400 33.36 17.29 -9.63
CA LEU A 400 34.25 16.18 -9.26
C LEU A 400 35.65 16.32 -9.89
N ALA A 401 35.74 16.90 -11.08
CA ALA A 401 36.97 17.07 -11.84
C ALA A 401 36.93 18.38 -12.64
N PRO A 402 38.10 18.87 -13.16
CA PRO A 402 38.14 20.06 -14.01
C PRO A 402 37.42 19.91 -15.36
N VAL A 403 36.98 18.69 -15.70
CA VAL A 403 36.26 18.34 -16.92
C VAL A 403 34.92 17.69 -16.57
N GLU A 404 34.01 17.67 -17.53
CA GLU A 404 32.75 16.93 -17.41
C GLU A 404 33.03 15.44 -17.16
N VAL A 405 32.32 14.83 -16.21
CA VAL A 405 32.41 13.40 -15.89
C VAL A 405 31.06 12.77 -16.11
N LEU A 406 30.99 11.79 -16.99
CA LEU A 406 29.83 10.96 -17.21
C LEU A 406 30.08 9.57 -16.61
N LEU A 407 29.28 9.18 -15.64
CA LEU A 407 29.20 7.82 -15.15
C LEU A 407 27.98 7.18 -15.80
N ASP A 408 28.19 6.37 -16.82
CA ASP A 408 27.11 5.68 -17.54
C ASP A 408 27.10 4.21 -17.10
N ARG A 409 26.40 3.99 -15.97
CA ARG A 409 26.35 2.70 -15.28
C ARG A 409 25.12 1.92 -15.67
N SER A 410 25.25 0.62 -15.83
CA SER A 410 24.11 -0.25 -16.06
C SER A 410 24.22 -1.60 -15.34
N TRP A 411 23.07 -2.10 -14.91
CA TRP A 411 22.91 -3.42 -14.32
C TRP A 411 21.88 -4.21 -15.16
N LEU A 412 22.19 -5.48 -15.36
CA LEU A 412 21.28 -6.47 -15.91
C LEU A 412 21.12 -7.57 -14.87
N GLN A 413 19.91 -7.94 -14.58
CA GLN A 413 19.57 -8.93 -13.57
C GLN A 413 18.52 -9.89 -14.13
N ALA A 414 18.72 -11.19 -13.89
CA ALA A 414 17.72 -12.22 -14.14
C ALA A 414 17.61 -13.07 -12.88
N ALA A 415 16.44 -13.09 -12.26
CA ALA A 415 16.20 -13.83 -11.03
C ALA A 415 15.10 -14.87 -11.24
N GLN A 416 15.29 -16.05 -10.63
CA GLN A 416 14.24 -17.06 -10.47
C GLN A 416 14.04 -17.34 -8.99
N ASN A 417 12.82 -17.16 -8.50
CA ASN A 417 12.44 -17.41 -7.11
C ASN A 417 11.44 -18.58 -7.09
N THR A 418 11.75 -19.62 -6.34
CA THR A 418 10.83 -20.76 -6.12
C THR A 418 10.53 -20.87 -4.63
N SER A 419 9.24 -20.92 -4.26
CA SER A 419 8.83 -21.11 -2.87
C SER A 419 7.83 -22.23 -2.76
N LYS A 420 7.98 -23.06 -1.73
CA LYS A 420 7.04 -24.14 -1.38
C LYS A 420 6.74 -24.08 0.10
N ALA A 421 5.51 -24.42 0.47
CA ALA A 421 5.15 -24.45 1.88
C ALA A 421 4.05 -25.47 2.19
N VAL A 422 4.04 -25.90 3.45
CA VAL A 422 2.90 -26.57 4.07
C VAL A 422 2.49 -25.79 5.30
N PHE A 423 1.20 -25.64 5.51
CA PHE A 423 0.68 -24.81 6.61
C PHE A 423 -0.62 -25.40 7.17
N GLY A 424 -0.94 -25.02 8.39
CA GLY A 424 -2.20 -25.35 9.00
C GLY A 424 -2.48 -24.50 10.21
N GLN A 425 -3.76 -24.37 10.51
CA GLN A 425 -4.25 -23.70 11.70
C GLN A 425 -5.43 -24.46 12.26
N ILE A 426 -5.54 -24.52 13.57
CA ILE A 426 -6.66 -25.14 14.28
C ILE A 426 -7.12 -24.23 15.41
N THR A 427 -8.42 -24.01 15.50
CA THR A 427 -9.10 -23.31 16.60
C THR A 427 -10.02 -24.29 17.30
N PHE A 428 -9.87 -24.44 18.59
CA PHE A 428 -10.72 -25.27 19.42
C PHE A 428 -11.15 -24.58 20.70
N PRO A 429 -12.39 -24.79 21.16
CA PRO A 429 -12.87 -24.21 22.38
C PRO A 429 -12.21 -24.90 23.60
N LEU A 430 -11.62 -24.11 24.49
CA LEU A 430 -11.17 -24.56 25.81
C LEU A 430 -12.32 -24.53 26.81
N MET A 431 -13.23 -23.57 26.65
CA MET A 431 -14.47 -23.37 27.42
C MET A 431 -15.50 -22.72 26.48
N ASP A 432 -16.75 -22.61 26.90
CA ASP A 432 -17.84 -22.03 26.08
C ASP A 432 -17.53 -20.62 25.53
N GLN A 433 -16.69 -19.84 26.24
CA GLN A 433 -16.35 -18.46 25.89
C GLN A 433 -14.87 -18.26 25.55
N LEU A 434 -14.04 -19.32 25.63
CA LEU A 434 -12.59 -19.22 25.46
C LEU A 434 -12.11 -20.18 24.38
N ASN A 435 -11.55 -19.63 23.30
CA ASN A 435 -10.95 -20.42 22.22
C ASN A 435 -9.42 -20.30 22.26
N LEU A 436 -8.76 -21.34 21.81
CA LEU A 436 -7.33 -21.38 21.53
C LEU A 436 -7.13 -21.70 20.05
N THR A 437 -6.41 -20.82 19.37
CA THR A 437 -5.96 -21.02 17.98
C THR A 437 -4.47 -21.30 17.97
N LEU A 438 -4.08 -22.38 17.30
CA LEU A 438 -2.69 -22.75 17.04
C LEU A 438 -2.47 -22.86 15.53
N GLY A 439 -1.47 -22.17 15.03
CA GLY A 439 -1.10 -22.20 13.62
C GLY A 439 0.39 -22.41 13.41
N GLY A 440 0.76 -22.99 12.28
CA GLY A 440 2.15 -23.18 11.89
C GLY A 440 2.31 -23.34 10.39
N ARG A 441 3.45 -22.86 9.87
CA ARG A 441 3.85 -22.99 8.47
C ARG A 441 5.33 -23.28 8.38
N GLN A 442 5.69 -24.24 7.53
CA GLN A 442 7.06 -24.45 7.09
C GLN A 442 7.18 -24.01 5.64
N THR A 443 8.11 -23.09 5.38
CA THR A 443 8.41 -22.56 4.04
C THR A 443 9.83 -22.93 3.64
N TRP A 444 10.03 -23.22 2.35
CA TRP A 444 11.34 -23.43 1.71
C TRP A 444 11.40 -22.54 0.48
N ASP A 445 12.46 -21.75 0.37
CA ASP A 445 12.72 -20.80 -0.71
C ASP A 445 14.07 -21.13 -1.36
N ASP A 446 14.06 -21.23 -2.69
CA ASP A 446 15.25 -21.32 -3.52
C ASP A 446 15.29 -20.09 -4.43
N LYS A 447 16.44 -19.41 -4.50
CA LYS A 447 16.64 -18.26 -5.38
C LYS A 447 17.88 -18.43 -6.21
N ASP A 448 17.72 -18.27 -7.53
CA ASP A 448 18.79 -18.22 -8.50
C ASP A 448 18.91 -16.81 -9.09
N MET A 449 20.13 -16.35 -9.40
CA MET A 449 20.38 -15.00 -9.89
C MET A 449 21.54 -14.96 -10.87
N ASP A 450 21.31 -14.36 -12.04
CA ASP A 450 22.33 -13.86 -12.93
C ASP A 450 22.41 -12.34 -12.79
N GLN A 451 23.62 -11.76 -12.70
CA GLN A 451 23.76 -10.33 -12.70
C GLN A 451 25.05 -9.83 -13.34
N GLN A 452 24.94 -8.75 -14.09
CA GLN A 452 26.04 -8.08 -14.76
C GLN A 452 26.05 -6.60 -14.40
N TYR A 453 27.23 -6.05 -14.15
CA TYR A 453 27.42 -4.61 -14.00
C TYR A 453 28.43 -4.08 -15.02
N LYS A 454 28.06 -2.95 -15.62
CA LYS A 454 28.94 -2.14 -16.47
C LYS A 454 29.14 -0.76 -15.87
N SER A 455 30.38 -0.34 -15.73
CA SER A 455 30.74 1.02 -15.29
C SER A 455 30.69 2.05 -16.44
N SER A 456 30.61 1.56 -17.66
CA SER A 456 30.42 2.34 -18.90
C SER A 456 29.84 1.41 -19.99
N PRO A 457 29.32 1.90 -21.10
CA PRO A 457 28.77 1.07 -22.19
C PRO A 457 29.72 0.00 -22.70
N THR A 458 31.03 0.20 -22.53
CA THR A 458 32.08 -0.70 -23.06
C THR A 458 32.83 -1.46 -21.97
N THR A 459 32.62 -1.17 -20.67
CA THR A 459 33.41 -1.72 -19.58
C THR A 459 32.56 -2.57 -18.66
N VAL A 460 32.62 -3.88 -18.81
CA VAL A 460 32.04 -4.85 -17.88
C VAL A 460 32.95 -4.96 -16.67
N VAL A 461 32.42 -4.73 -15.47
CA VAL A 461 33.11 -4.88 -14.19
C VAL A 461 32.96 -6.30 -13.67
N TYR A 462 31.75 -6.85 -13.73
CA TYR A 462 31.47 -8.25 -13.45
C TYR A 462 30.32 -8.79 -14.30
N ASP A 463 30.32 -10.10 -14.48
CA ASP A 463 29.24 -10.89 -15.11
C ASP A 463 29.15 -12.21 -14.33
N LEU A 464 28.28 -12.21 -13.32
CA LEU A 464 28.05 -13.33 -12.42
C LEU A 464 26.92 -14.17 -12.94
N LYS A 465 27.10 -15.47 -13.00
CA LYS A 465 26.13 -16.44 -13.49
C LYS A 465 25.91 -17.54 -12.46
N ASP A 466 24.72 -18.11 -12.51
CA ASP A 466 24.35 -19.26 -11.70
C ASP A 466 24.58 -19.05 -10.18
N LEU A 467 24.38 -17.81 -9.69
CA LEU A 467 24.32 -17.57 -8.25
C LEU A 467 23.09 -18.28 -7.71
N SER A 468 23.22 -19.05 -6.67
CA SER A 468 22.13 -19.81 -6.07
C SER A 468 22.24 -19.83 -4.55
N ASP A 469 21.14 -19.59 -3.85
CA ASP A 469 21.05 -19.73 -2.40
C ASP A 469 19.65 -20.20 -1.99
N SER A 470 19.53 -20.77 -0.79
CA SER A 470 18.27 -21.32 -0.31
C SER A 470 18.07 -21.04 1.18
N TRP A 471 16.82 -20.77 1.55
CA TRP A 471 16.42 -20.49 2.92
C TRP A 471 15.19 -21.32 3.31
N SER A 472 15.02 -21.51 4.60
CA SER A 472 13.79 -22.11 5.11
C SER A 472 13.43 -21.54 6.47
N ALA A 473 12.14 -21.41 6.73
CA ALA A 473 11.65 -20.89 7.99
C ALA A 473 10.38 -21.62 8.45
N PHE A 474 10.29 -21.79 9.75
CA PHE A 474 9.02 -22.12 10.40
C PHE A 474 8.45 -20.82 11.00
N THR A 475 7.16 -20.55 10.77
CA THR A 475 6.43 -19.44 11.38
C THR A 475 5.22 -19.97 12.13
N GLY A 476 5.05 -19.46 13.36
CA GLY A 476 4.00 -19.90 14.28
C GLY A 476 2.99 -18.79 14.57
N ARG A 477 1.83 -19.21 15.07
CA ARG A 477 0.80 -18.34 15.65
C ARG A 477 0.12 -19.04 16.80
N VAL A 478 -0.07 -18.29 17.89
CA VAL A 478 -0.88 -18.70 19.05
C VAL A 478 -1.83 -17.57 19.39
N THR A 479 -3.13 -17.85 19.40
CA THR A 479 -4.15 -16.85 19.77
C THR A 479 -5.06 -17.41 20.83
N LEU A 480 -5.35 -16.60 21.83
CA LEU A 480 -6.42 -16.82 22.81
C LEU A 480 -7.46 -15.72 22.60
N ASP A 481 -8.71 -16.10 22.41
CA ASP A 481 -9.85 -15.20 22.34
C ASP A 481 -10.90 -15.57 23.38
N TYR A 482 -11.41 -14.54 24.06
CA TYR A 482 -12.41 -14.66 25.10
C TYR A 482 -13.64 -13.81 24.77
N MET A 483 -14.77 -14.47 24.51
CA MET A 483 -16.07 -13.82 24.28
C MET A 483 -16.68 -13.47 25.65
N ILE A 484 -16.73 -12.18 26.00
CA ILE A 484 -17.41 -11.70 27.20
C ILE A 484 -18.91 -11.90 27.05
N ASP A 485 -19.44 -11.55 25.91
CA ASP A 485 -20.81 -11.77 25.42
C ASP A 485 -20.79 -11.86 23.89
N GLU A 486 -21.94 -11.91 23.23
CA GLU A 486 -22.07 -12.01 21.76
C GLU A 486 -21.48 -10.80 21.01
N ASP A 487 -21.36 -9.63 21.67
CA ASP A 487 -20.94 -8.37 21.10
C ASP A 487 -19.53 -7.95 21.53
N LYS A 488 -18.87 -8.70 22.41
CA LYS A 488 -17.60 -8.25 23.01
C LYS A 488 -16.59 -9.37 23.15
N MET A 489 -15.46 -9.21 22.48
CA MET A 489 -14.34 -10.13 22.51
C MET A 489 -13.07 -9.43 23.00
N LEU A 490 -12.30 -10.13 23.82
CA LEU A 490 -10.89 -9.82 24.14
C LEU A 490 -10.01 -10.89 23.50
N TYR A 491 -8.85 -10.49 22.98
CA TYR A 491 -7.92 -11.45 22.44
C TYR A 491 -6.46 -11.10 22.75
N ALA A 492 -5.61 -12.13 22.72
CA ALA A 492 -4.17 -12.00 22.77
C ALA A 492 -3.55 -12.94 21.74
N THR A 493 -2.65 -12.42 20.93
CA THR A 493 -2.00 -13.15 19.84
C THR A 493 -0.49 -13.00 19.92
N TRP A 494 0.23 -14.10 19.78
CA TRP A 494 1.62 -14.16 19.38
C TRP A 494 1.71 -14.67 17.94
N SER A 495 2.46 -13.97 17.09
CA SER A 495 2.59 -14.32 15.67
C SER A 495 3.97 -14.01 15.13
N GLU A 496 4.39 -14.79 14.14
CA GLU A 496 5.66 -14.63 13.43
C GLU A 496 5.45 -14.36 11.95
N GLY A 497 6.40 -13.62 11.37
CA GLY A 497 6.53 -13.36 9.94
C GLY A 497 7.94 -13.67 9.45
N TYR A 498 8.04 -13.95 8.16
CA TYR A 498 9.28 -14.29 7.50
C TYR A 498 9.33 -13.68 6.10
N LYS A 499 10.51 -13.16 5.74
CA LYS A 499 10.86 -12.78 4.38
C LYS A 499 12.19 -13.42 4.03
N SER A 500 12.32 -14.04 2.85
CA SER A 500 13.52 -14.77 2.48
C SER A 500 14.73 -13.86 2.30
N GLY A 501 15.94 -14.41 2.40
CA GLY A 501 17.14 -13.74 1.98
C GLY A 501 17.10 -13.37 0.50
N MET A 502 18.01 -12.49 0.09
CA MET A 502 18.09 -12.04 -1.30
C MET A 502 19.55 -11.74 -1.70
N PHE A 503 19.86 -11.87 -2.98
CA PHE A 503 21.15 -11.42 -3.51
C PHE A 503 21.26 -9.90 -3.48
N LEU A 504 22.46 -9.40 -3.17
CA LEU A 504 22.79 -7.99 -3.20
C LEU A 504 22.74 -7.48 -4.64
N SER A 505 21.86 -6.54 -4.91
CA SER A 505 21.64 -5.97 -6.23
C SER A 505 22.25 -4.58 -6.37
N GLN A 506 22.42 -4.12 -7.62
CA GLN A 506 22.96 -2.80 -7.95
C GLN A 506 24.31 -2.48 -7.26
N ASN A 507 25.05 -3.50 -6.85
CA ASN A 507 26.39 -3.34 -6.29
C ASN A 507 27.39 -2.99 -7.40
N THR A 508 28.34 -2.13 -7.09
CA THR A 508 29.39 -1.72 -8.05
C THR A 508 30.66 -2.55 -7.98
N ALA A 509 30.74 -3.47 -7.01
CA ALA A 509 31.86 -4.38 -6.80
C ALA A 509 31.41 -5.84 -6.90
N GLU A 510 32.15 -6.68 -7.60
CA GLU A 510 31.86 -8.11 -7.80
C GLU A 510 31.67 -8.87 -6.49
N ALA A 511 32.56 -8.65 -5.52
CA ALA A 511 32.51 -9.34 -4.22
C ALA A 511 31.21 -8.98 -3.44
N GLY A 512 30.72 -7.75 -3.57
CA GLY A 512 29.45 -7.34 -3.00
C GLY A 512 28.27 -7.95 -3.76
N ALA A 513 28.33 -7.94 -5.08
CA ALA A 513 27.28 -8.49 -5.93
C ALA A 513 27.06 -10.00 -5.75
N ALA A 514 28.11 -10.75 -5.41
CA ALA A 514 28.02 -12.18 -5.10
C ALA A 514 27.46 -12.49 -3.69
N GLY A 515 27.25 -11.48 -2.85
CA GLY A 515 26.74 -11.63 -1.49
C GLY A 515 25.22 -11.67 -1.41
N THR A 516 24.72 -12.06 -0.23
CA THR A 516 23.29 -12.07 0.09
C THR A 516 23.00 -11.26 1.34
N LEU A 517 21.76 -10.79 1.47
CA LEU A 517 21.18 -10.34 2.74
C LEU A 517 20.54 -11.54 3.45
N ASP A 518 20.64 -11.53 4.77
CA ASP A 518 19.99 -12.52 5.61
C ASP A 518 18.45 -12.42 5.54
N PRO A 519 17.73 -13.50 5.81
CA PRO A 519 16.28 -13.49 5.94
C PRO A 519 15.81 -12.56 7.05
N GLU A 520 14.67 -11.89 6.81
CA GLU A 520 14.01 -11.03 7.79
C GLU A 520 12.99 -11.84 8.59
N TYR A 521 12.99 -11.65 9.92
CA TYR A 521 12.04 -12.26 10.83
C TYR A 521 11.34 -11.20 11.66
N ALA A 522 10.03 -11.32 11.78
CA ALA A 522 9.21 -10.48 12.65
C ALA A 522 8.52 -11.32 13.71
N THR A 523 8.54 -10.87 14.95
CA THR A 523 7.76 -11.43 16.07
C THR A 523 6.87 -10.35 16.64
N ASN A 524 5.60 -10.65 16.88
CA ASN A 524 4.62 -9.70 17.39
C ASN A 524 3.81 -10.29 18.52
N ILE A 525 3.62 -9.51 19.58
CA ILE A 525 2.65 -9.75 20.64
C ILE A 525 1.57 -8.69 20.53
N GLU A 526 0.33 -9.12 20.45
CA GLU A 526 -0.82 -8.24 20.28
C GLU A 526 -1.90 -8.57 21.30
N VAL A 527 -2.49 -7.54 21.90
CA VAL A 527 -3.66 -7.66 22.78
C VAL A 527 -4.71 -6.69 22.29
N GLY A 528 -5.93 -7.16 22.13
CA GLY A 528 -7.00 -6.29 21.62
C GLY A 528 -8.37 -6.59 22.19
N ALA A 529 -9.26 -5.65 21.94
CA ALA A 529 -10.68 -5.72 22.24
C ALA A 529 -11.48 -5.35 21.00
N ARG A 530 -12.49 -6.16 20.69
CA ARG A 530 -13.51 -5.88 19.68
C ARG A 530 -14.84 -5.78 20.37
N THR A 531 -15.52 -4.64 20.23
CA THR A 531 -16.72 -4.40 21.01
C THR A 531 -17.79 -3.67 20.21
N GLU A 532 -19.03 -4.13 20.37
CA GLU A 532 -20.24 -3.45 19.91
C GLU A 532 -21.14 -3.14 21.11
N TRP A 533 -21.81 -2.01 21.06
CA TRP A 533 -22.61 -1.47 22.16
C TRP A 533 -23.88 -0.81 21.62
N LEU A 534 -24.91 -0.72 22.47
CA LEU A 534 -26.15 -0.01 22.18
C LEU A 534 -26.88 -0.56 20.96
N ASP A 535 -27.05 -1.89 20.90
CA ASP A 535 -27.67 -2.60 19.77
C ASP A 535 -26.96 -2.27 18.44
N ASN A 536 -25.63 -2.43 18.41
CA ASN A 536 -24.74 -2.20 17.26
C ASN A 536 -24.73 -0.75 16.74
N ARG A 537 -25.05 0.24 17.59
CA ARG A 537 -24.92 1.67 17.24
C ARG A 537 -23.52 2.22 17.51
N VAL A 538 -22.72 1.57 18.34
CA VAL A 538 -21.35 1.94 18.66
C VAL A 538 -20.46 0.72 18.47
N ARG A 539 -19.46 0.84 17.62
CA ARG A 539 -18.38 -0.13 17.46
C ARG A 539 -17.09 0.53 17.89
N LEU A 540 -16.33 -0.15 18.75
CA LEU A 540 -15.03 0.31 19.22
C LEU A 540 -14.06 -0.87 19.25
N ASN A 541 -13.02 -0.83 18.44
CA ASN A 541 -11.95 -1.80 18.40
C ASN A 541 -10.65 -1.12 18.85
N VAL A 542 -9.94 -1.74 19.75
CA VAL A 542 -8.67 -1.24 20.31
C VAL A 542 -7.66 -2.36 20.29
N THR A 543 -6.47 -2.08 19.81
CA THR A 543 -5.35 -3.01 19.76
C THR A 543 -4.10 -2.33 20.28
N TYR A 544 -3.36 -3.00 21.16
CA TYR A 544 -1.97 -2.70 21.49
C TYR A 544 -1.09 -3.80 20.90
N PHE A 545 0.05 -3.40 20.30
CA PHE A 545 1.02 -4.33 19.75
C PHE A 545 2.43 -3.97 20.19
N ASP A 546 3.28 -4.99 20.24
CA ASP A 546 4.72 -4.91 20.50
C ASP A 546 5.43 -5.90 19.57
N MET A 547 6.26 -5.38 18.66
CA MET A 547 6.84 -6.13 17.56
C MET A 547 8.34 -5.89 17.47
N GLU A 548 9.08 -6.97 17.28
CA GLU A 548 10.51 -6.97 16.98
C GLU A 548 10.73 -7.49 15.56
N VAL A 549 11.56 -6.81 14.77
CA VAL A 549 11.99 -7.28 13.45
C VAL A 549 13.51 -7.37 13.45
N SER A 550 14.03 -8.57 13.25
CA SER A 550 15.43 -8.82 13.07
C SER A 550 15.77 -8.93 11.58
N ASP A 551 16.95 -8.45 11.24
CA ASP A 551 17.51 -8.54 9.89
C ASP A 551 16.64 -7.88 8.81
N LEU A 552 15.90 -6.82 9.16
CA LEU A 552 15.16 -5.99 8.19
C LEU A 552 16.10 -5.60 7.04
N GLN A 553 15.71 -5.93 5.81
CA GLN A 553 16.48 -5.65 4.62
C GLN A 553 16.31 -4.18 4.23
N LEU A 554 17.33 -3.38 4.55
CA LEU A 554 17.35 -1.93 4.38
C LEU A 554 18.14 -1.53 3.15
N PHE A 555 17.61 -0.57 2.40
CA PHE A 555 18.26 0.01 1.22
C PHE A 555 18.40 1.51 1.42
N ARG A 556 19.55 2.05 1.09
CA ARG A 556 19.82 3.49 1.14
C ARG A 556 20.82 3.92 0.07
N LEU A 557 20.66 5.15 -0.38
CA LEU A 557 21.60 5.74 -1.33
C LEU A 557 22.73 6.44 -0.55
N GLU A 558 23.96 5.99 -0.78
CA GLU A 558 25.14 6.66 -0.21
C GLU A 558 26.21 6.85 -1.28
N ASN A 559 26.67 8.09 -1.48
CA ASN A 559 27.70 8.46 -2.47
C ASN A 559 27.37 7.90 -3.88
N PHE A 560 26.12 8.05 -4.33
CA PHE A 560 25.61 7.54 -5.62
C PHE A 560 25.72 6.01 -5.78
N THR A 561 25.75 5.28 -4.68
CA THR A 561 25.75 3.82 -4.66
C THR A 561 24.63 3.35 -3.74
N LEU A 562 23.86 2.40 -4.20
CA LEU A 562 22.85 1.75 -3.36
C LEU A 562 23.56 0.82 -2.38
N ILE A 563 23.38 1.07 -1.09
CA ILE A 563 23.87 0.24 -0.01
C ILE A 563 22.71 -0.60 0.51
N SER A 564 22.93 -1.90 0.60
CA SER A 564 21.98 -2.85 1.16
C SER A 564 22.57 -3.46 2.42
N GLU A 565 21.84 -3.45 3.52
CA GLU A 565 22.28 -3.99 4.81
C GLU A 565 21.13 -4.56 5.62
N ASN A 566 21.39 -5.49 6.53
CA ASN A 566 20.41 -5.92 7.50
C ASN A 566 20.43 -4.99 8.71
N ALA A 567 19.25 -4.64 9.22
CA ALA A 567 19.04 -3.82 10.40
C ALA A 567 17.99 -4.47 11.32
N SER A 568 17.95 -4.09 12.58
CA SER A 568 16.88 -4.54 13.48
C SER A 568 16.07 -3.35 13.97
N ILE A 569 14.77 -3.58 14.18
CA ILE A 569 13.85 -2.56 14.71
C ILE A 569 12.96 -3.12 15.81
N GLU A 570 12.60 -2.24 16.74
CA GLU A 570 11.50 -2.42 17.69
C GLU A 570 10.38 -1.46 17.31
N SER A 571 9.14 -1.94 17.34
CA SER A 571 7.96 -1.17 16.98
C SER A 571 6.81 -1.50 17.92
N SER A 572 6.27 -0.51 18.60
CA SER A 572 5.12 -0.67 19.49
C SER A 572 4.11 0.45 19.30
N GLY A 573 2.84 0.18 19.62
CA GLY A 573 1.84 1.21 19.46
C GLY A 573 0.43 0.79 19.81
N THR A 574 -0.48 1.74 19.65
CA THR A 574 -1.91 1.56 19.89
C THR A 574 -2.70 1.91 18.65
N GLU A 575 -3.69 1.10 18.33
CA GLU A 575 -4.59 1.27 17.18
C GLU A 575 -6.03 1.27 17.67
N VAL A 576 -6.78 2.27 17.26
CA VAL A 576 -8.19 2.44 17.61
C VAL A 576 -9.00 2.64 16.33
N GLU A 577 -10.07 1.88 16.19
CA GLU A 577 -11.07 2.04 15.12
C GLU A 577 -12.45 2.20 15.79
N PHE A 578 -13.20 3.20 15.36
CA PHE A 578 -14.54 3.41 15.88
C PHE A 578 -15.55 3.71 14.78
N ALA A 579 -16.80 3.31 15.04
CA ALA A 579 -17.96 3.70 14.25
C ALA A 579 -19.12 3.98 15.20
N LEU A 580 -19.84 5.08 14.97
CA LEU A 580 -20.91 5.57 15.84
C LEU A 580 -22.10 6.02 14.99
N ALA A 581 -23.22 5.34 15.10
CA ALA A 581 -24.53 5.80 14.61
C ALA A 581 -25.14 6.75 15.67
N VAL A 582 -24.83 8.05 15.55
CA VAL A 582 -25.27 9.08 16.51
C VAL A 582 -26.79 9.24 16.47
N THR A 583 -27.34 9.28 15.27
CA THR A 583 -28.78 9.23 14.97
C THR A 583 -29.00 8.30 13.79
N ASP A 584 -30.25 8.06 13.41
CA ASP A 584 -30.58 7.24 12.23
C ASP A 584 -30.03 7.83 10.91
N ASN A 585 -29.75 9.13 10.91
CA ASN A 585 -29.34 9.88 9.74
C ASN A 585 -27.87 10.38 9.84
N PHE A 586 -27.25 10.27 11.01
CA PHE A 586 -25.92 10.83 11.23
C PHE A 586 -24.98 9.81 11.86
N SER A 587 -23.86 9.54 11.19
CA SER A 587 -22.82 8.66 11.67
C SER A 587 -21.44 9.33 11.69
N LEU A 588 -20.60 8.83 12.59
CA LEU A 588 -19.17 9.18 12.69
C LEU A 588 -18.35 7.91 12.63
N THR A 589 -17.32 7.90 11.81
CA THR A 589 -16.34 6.82 11.78
C THR A 589 -14.93 7.41 11.88
N GLY A 590 -13.99 6.63 12.37
CA GLY A 590 -12.62 7.10 12.39
C GLY A 590 -11.64 6.09 12.94
N THR A 591 -10.38 6.48 12.82
CA THR A 591 -9.24 5.71 13.30
C THR A 591 -8.29 6.62 14.06
N HIS A 592 -7.57 6.06 15.00
CA HIS A 592 -6.39 6.68 15.62
C HIS A 592 -5.31 5.63 15.76
N SER A 593 -4.07 6.01 15.51
CA SER A 593 -2.91 5.19 15.80
C SER A 593 -1.80 6.01 16.43
N SER A 594 -1.09 5.37 17.37
CA SER A 594 0.22 5.82 17.85
C SER A 594 1.26 4.78 17.46
N LEU A 595 2.48 5.22 17.19
CA LEU A 595 3.59 4.38 16.78
C LEU A 595 4.90 4.89 17.38
N ASP A 596 5.64 4.02 18.06
CA ASP A 596 7.05 4.22 18.42
C ASP A 596 7.85 3.12 17.73
N ALA A 597 8.53 3.46 16.64
CA ALA A 597 9.32 2.54 15.85
C ALA A 597 10.76 3.03 15.72
N LYS A 598 11.73 2.24 16.19
CA LYS A 598 13.14 2.61 16.27
C LYS A 598 14.06 1.51 15.80
N PHE A 599 15.17 1.91 15.20
CA PHE A 599 16.28 1.02 14.95
C PHE A 599 16.98 0.64 16.25
N VAL A 600 17.40 -0.63 16.37
CA VAL A 600 18.08 -1.19 17.54
C VAL A 600 19.41 -1.79 17.10
N GLY A 601 20.49 -1.29 17.68
CA GLY A 601 21.85 -1.68 17.28
C GLY A 601 22.26 -1.19 15.89
N GLY A 602 23.49 -1.51 15.50
CA GLY A 602 24.01 -1.17 14.18
C GLY A 602 24.22 0.33 13.92
N THR A 603 24.19 0.72 12.66
CA THR A 603 24.51 2.08 12.17
C THR A 603 23.48 3.12 12.61
N PHE A 604 22.21 2.74 12.78
CA PHE A 604 21.08 3.65 13.02
C PHE A 604 20.50 3.54 14.43
N ASP A 605 21.21 2.94 15.36
CA ASP A 605 20.74 2.70 16.73
C ASP A 605 20.08 3.94 17.36
N GLY A 606 18.82 3.79 17.79
CA GLY A 606 18.00 4.85 18.39
C GLY A 606 17.32 5.80 17.38
N ASN A 607 17.61 5.73 16.09
CA ASN A 607 16.92 6.52 15.08
C ASN A 607 15.48 6.02 14.88
N THR A 608 14.57 6.93 14.59
CA THR A 608 13.19 6.60 14.20
C THR A 608 13.19 5.90 12.84
N VAL A 609 12.39 4.86 12.71
CA VAL A 609 12.21 4.16 11.44
C VAL A 609 11.54 5.10 10.43
N ALA A 610 11.99 5.06 9.19
CA ALA A 610 11.46 5.90 8.13
C ALA A 610 9.95 5.68 7.93
N ARG A 611 9.22 6.77 7.60
CA ARG A 611 7.78 6.76 7.30
C ARG A 611 6.89 6.24 8.43
N SER A 612 7.34 6.43 9.67
CA SER A 612 6.69 6.01 10.91
C SER A 612 6.29 7.24 11.73
N PRO A 613 5.21 7.97 11.37
CA PRO A 613 4.74 9.11 12.16
C PRO A 613 4.25 8.65 13.55
N ASP A 614 4.57 9.42 14.59
CA ASP A 614 4.22 9.10 15.98
C ASP A 614 2.70 8.99 16.19
N SER A 615 1.91 9.73 15.41
CA SER A 615 0.45 9.70 15.50
C SER A 615 -0.20 9.94 14.14
N LYS A 616 -1.25 9.17 13.87
CA LYS A 616 -2.18 9.38 12.73
C LYS A 616 -3.61 9.28 13.25
N TYR A 617 -4.52 10.06 12.67
CA TYR A 617 -5.95 9.87 12.90
C TYR A 617 -6.78 10.27 11.68
N THR A 618 -7.94 9.64 11.55
CA THR A 618 -8.97 10.02 10.62
C THR A 618 -10.31 10.15 11.34
N VAL A 619 -11.13 11.09 10.89
CA VAL A 619 -12.53 11.20 11.33
C VAL A 619 -13.36 11.53 10.10
N GLU A 620 -14.41 10.79 9.87
CA GLU A 620 -15.38 11.02 8.81
C GLU A 620 -16.79 11.14 9.41
N ALA A 621 -17.50 12.17 9.02
CA ALA A 621 -18.90 12.39 9.36
C ALA A 621 -19.76 12.17 8.11
N GLU A 622 -20.86 11.43 8.26
CA GLU A 622 -21.85 11.22 7.21
C GLU A 622 -23.23 11.61 7.72
N TYR A 623 -23.97 12.35 6.89
CA TYR A 623 -25.36 12.69 7.11
C TYR A 623 -26.20 12.33 5.89
N ILE A 624 -27.29 11.57 6.10
CA ILE A 624 -28.22 11.15 5.07
C ILE A 624 -29.59 11.83 5.34
N SER A 625 -30.18 12.43 4.32
CA SER A 625 -31.48 13.03 4.38
C SER A 625 -32.35 12.51 3.23
N THR A 626 -33.42 11.80 3.56
CA THR A 626 -34.43 11.40 2.58
C THR A 626 -35.40 12.55 2.34
N LEU A 627 -35.62 12.93 1.09
CA LEU A 627 -36.50 14.00 0.66
C LEU A 627 -37.95 13.49 0.57
N ASP A 628 -38.90 14.41 0.47
CA ASP A 628 -40.35 14.10 0.37
C ASP A 628 -40.74 13.21 -0.83
N ASN A 629 -39.88 13.11 -1.82
CA ASN A 629 -40.04 12.28 -3.01
C ASN A 629 -39.26 10.96 -2.96
N ASP A 630 -38.84 10.53 -1.78
CA ASP A 630 -38.00 9.32 -1.55
C ASP A 630 -36.64 9.35 -2.19
N ALA A 631 -36.11 10.50 -2.62
CA ALA A 631 -34.72 10.66 -3.04
C ALA A 631 -33.82 10.90 -1.83
N ASP A 632 -32.58 10.39 -1.87
CA ASP A 632 -31.60 10.58 -0.79
C ASP A 632 -30.57 11.66 -1.12
N LEU A 633 -30.28 12.48 -0.14
CA LEU A 633 -29.13 13.38 -0.09
C LEU A 633 -28.17 12.88 0.98
N ARG A 634 -26.94 12.56 0.56
CA ARG A 634 -25.86 12.13 1.45
C ARG A 634 -24.76 13.17 1.44
N PHE A 635 -24.38 13.64 2.62
CA PHE A 635 -23.27 14.56 2.81
C PHE A 635 -22.18 13.87 3.61
N ARG A 636 -20.95 14.03 3.18
CA ARG A 636 -19.74 13.54 3.86
C ARG A 636 -18.73 14.63 4.02
N ALA A 637 -18.02 14.58 5.15
CA ALA A 637 -16.84 15.39 5.41
C ALA A 637 -15.86 14.57 6.25
N GLY A 638 -14.61 14.54 5.81
CA GLY A 638 -13.55 13.79 6.47
C GLY A 638 -12.30 14.65 6.68
N ALA A 639 -11.59 14.37 7.75
CA ALA A 639 -10.26 14.91 8.04
C ALA A 639 -9.29 13.78 8.35
N SER A 640 -8.11 13.82 7.73
CA SER A 640 -7.01 12.88 7.97
C SER A 640 -5.77 13.65 8.39
N PHE A 641 -5.19 13.29 9.50
CA PHE A 641 -3.95 13.88 10.05
C PHE A 641 -2.84 12.85 10.08
N SER A 642 -1.61 13.29 9.77
CA SER A 642 -0.37 12.58 10.03
C SER A 642 0.59 13.51 10.73
N ASP A 643 1.24 13.00 11.78
CA ASP A 643 2.36 13.69 12.43
C ASP A 643 3.58 13.74 11.51
N GLU A 644 4.60 14.50 11.90
CA GLU A 644 5.88 14.57 11.18
C GLU A 644 6.57 13.20 11.14
N PHE A 645 7.37 12.95 10.10
CA PHE A 645 8.10 11.70 9.94
C PHE A 645 9.38 11.89 9.11
N TYR A 646 10.35 11.01 9.33
CA TYR A 646 11.55 10.93 8.49
C TYR A 646 11.30 10.03 7.28
N THR A 647 11.89 10.35 6.13
CA THR A 647 11.82 9.50 4.92
C THR A 647 12.97 8.51 4.79
N GLU A 648 14.02 8.67 5.60
CA GLU A 648 15.20 7.81 5.60
C GLU A 648 15.67 7.45 7.00
N ALA A 649 16.36 6.30 7.11
CA ALA A 649 16.90 5.76 8.36
C ALA A 649 17.95 6.65 9.03
N THR A 650 18.61 7.53 8.29
CA THR A 650 19.65 8.45 8.79
C THR A 650 19.10 9.55 9.70
N ASN A 651 17.80 9.83 9.65
CA ASN A 651 17.12 10.90 10.38
C ASN A 651 17.78 12.28 10.24
N VAL A 652 18.38 12.56 9.09
CA VAL A 652 18.94 13.89 8.81
C VAL A 652 17.82 14.92 8.68
N GLY A 653 18.09 16.17 9.06
CA GLY A 653 17.06 17.22 9.13
C GLY A 653 16.33 17.48 7.80
N VAL A 654 16.98 17.28 6.65
CA VAL A 654 16.36 17.43 5.33
C VAL A 654 15.38 16.29 4.99
N SER A 655 15.45 15.13 5.66
CA SER A 655 14.53 14.01 5.50
C SER A 655 13.31 14.09 6.42
N LEU A 656 13.24 15.10 7.30
CA LEU A 656 12.07 15.30 8.15
C LEU A 656 10.99 16.06 7.39
N HIS A 657 9.80 15.50 7.34
CA HIS A 657 8.60 16.09 6.75
C HIS A 657 7.62 16.52 7.83
N ASP A 658 7.05 17.70 7.64
CA ASP A 658 6.12 18.31 8.58
C ASP A 658 4.79 17.52 8.64
N SER A 659 4.11 17.64 9.79
CA SER A 659 2.75 17.13 9.96
C SER A 659 1.77 17.84 9.02
N TYR A 660 0.72 17.12 8.58
CA TYR A 660 -0.29 17.67 7.69
C TYR A 660 -1.71 17.25 8.07
N THR A 661 -2.69 18.04 7.61
CA THR A 661 -4.11 17.71 7.73
C THR A 661 -4.79 17.83 6.37
N LYS A 662 -5.32 16.72 5.86
CA LYS A 662 -6.09 16.66 4.62
C LYS A 662 -7.59 16.68 4.95
N ILE A 663 -8.36 17.54 4.26
CA ILE A 663 -9.82 17.64 4.41
C ILE A 663 -10.47 17.31 3.07
N ASP A 664 -11.41 16.37 3.10
CA ASP A 664 -12.18 15.92 1.95
C ASP A 664 -13.68 16.08 2.25
N ALA A 665 -14.51 16.35 1.22
CA ALA A 665 -15.97 16.38 1.39
C ALA A 665 -16.70 16.01 0.10
N SER A 666 -17.91 15.46 0.24
CA SER A 666 -18.81 15.21 -0.89
C SER A 666 -20.28 15.41 -0.55
N ALA A 667 -21.09 15.63 -1.61
CA ALA A 667 -22.54 15.65 -1.55
C ALA A 667 -23.08 14.80 -2.71
N LYS A 668 -23.88 13.78 -2.38
CA LYS A 668 -24.43 12.81 -3.32
C LYS A 668 -25.95 12.82 -3.28
N TYR A 669 -26.56 13.01 -4.43
CA TYR A 669 -28.00 12.81 -4.65
C TYR A 669 -28.23 11.43 -5.26
N THR A 670 -29.19 10.68 -4.73
CA THR A 670 -29.70 9.42 -5.29
C THR A 670 -31.17 9.57 -5.59
N ASP A 671 -31.57 9.25 -6.80
CA ASP A 671 -32.99 9.35 -7.20
C ASP A 671 -33.85 8.33 -6.44
N PRO A 672 -35.21 8.51 -6.42
CA PRO A 672 -36.12 7.66 -5.65
C PRO A 672 -36.08 6.17 -6.03
N THR A 673 -35.60 5.84 -7.22
CA THR A 673 -35.50 4.46 -7.69
C THR A 673 -34.16 3.82 -7.38
N GLY A 674 -33.16 4.62 -6.90
CA GLY A 674 -31.79 4.20 -6.72
C GLY A 674 -31.02 4.01 -8.03
N THR A 675 -31.65 4.32 -9.18
CA THR A 675 -31.09 4.08 -10.50
C THR A 675 -30.01 5.10 -10.89
N TYR A 676 -30.21 6.38 -10.54
CA TYR A 676 -29.28 7.46 -10.90
C TYR A 676 -28.72 8.13 -9.66
N THR A 677 -27.41 8.38 -9.69
CA THR A 677 -26.74 9.18 -8.65
C THR A 677 -25.94 10.30 -9.28
N LEU A 678 -25.96 11.46 -8.61
CA LEU A 678 -25.11 12.60 -8.94
C LEU A 678 -24.32 12.97 -7.69
N GLU A 679 -22.99 12.96 -7.79
CA GLU A 679 -22.10 13.33 -6.69
C GLU A 679 -21.22 14.50 -7.08
N ILE A 680 -21.09 15.45 -6.17
CA ILE A 680 -20.12 16.55 -6.22
C ILE A 680 -19.12 16.28 -5.09
N TRP A 681 -17.83 16.27 -5.38
CA TRP A 681 -16.81 15.96 -4.41
C TRP A 681 -15.61 16.89 -4.52
N GLY A 682 -14.88 17.02 -3.42
CA GLY A 682 -13.60 17.70 -3.35
C GLY A 682 -12.66 16.99 -2.39
N LYS A 683 -11.41 16.85 -2.80
CA LYS A 683 -10.32 16.27 -2.01
C LYS A 683 -9.25 17.31 -1.77
N ASN A 684 -8.57 17.22 -0.63
CA ASN A 684 -7.57 18.19 -0.19
C ASN A 684 -8.09 19.63 -0.28
N LEU A 685 -9.25 19.90 0.31
CA LEU A 685 -9.98 21.18 0.19
C LEU A 685 -9.16 22.38 0.72
N THR A 686 -8.27 22.15 1.66
CA THR A 686 -7.35 23.14 2.23
C THR A 686 -6.14 23.42 1.33
N ASP A 687 -5.96 22.62 0.27
CA ASP A 687 -4.80 22.70 -0.65
C ASP A 687 -3.47 22.50 0.06
N GLU A 688 -3.45 21.55 1.02
CA GLU A 688 -2.27 21.20 1.80
C GLU A 688 -1.20 20.60 0.89
N LEU A 689 0.04 21.05 1.10
CA LEU A 689 1.19 20.53 0.39
C LEU A 689 1.71 19.28 1.11
N ILE A 690 1.41 18.10 0.56
CA ILE A 690 1.74 16.82 1.18
C ILE A 690 2.87 16.17 0.39
N VAL A 691 3.98 15.84 1.06
CA VAL A 691 5.07 15.11 0.44
C VAL A 691 4.66 13.64 0.29
N ARG A 692 4.61 13.17 -0.96
CA ARG A 692 4.33 11.77 -1.30
C ARG A 692 5.58 10.90 -1.17
N HIS A 693 6.70 11.39 -1.68
CA HIS A 693 8.00 10.72 -1.62
C HIS A 693 9.12 11.75 -1.48
N ALA A 694 10.24 11.33 -0.90
CA ALA A 694 11.46 12.13 -0.89
C ALA A 694 12.69 11.24 -0.84
N ILE A 695 13.74 11.73 -1.49
CA ILE A 695 15.08 11.11 -1.51
C ILE A 695 16.05 12.15 -0.95
N VAL A 696 16.89 11.73 -0.01
CA VAL A 696 18.03 12.56 0.38
C VAL A 696 19.10 12.46 -0.71
N SER A 697 19.28 13.54 -1.42
CA SER A 697 20.30 13.65 -2.46
C SER A 697 21.71 13.45 -1.88
N SER A 698 22.55 12.75 -2.61
CA SER A 698 23.97 12.58 -2.25
C SER A 698 24.72 13.91 -2.08
N PHE A 699 24.13 15.02 -2.48
CA PHE A 699 24.66 16.39 -2.28
C PHE A 699 24.13 17.07 -1.01
N GLY A 700 23.25 16.42 -0.23
CA GLY A 700 22.76 16.95 1.04
C GLY A 700 21.51 17.82 0.93
N GLY A 701 20.66 17.58 -0.06
CA GLY A 701 19.34 18.18 -0.18
C GLY A 701 18.25 17.11 -0.18
N SER A 702 16.98 17.52 -0.05
CA SER A 702 15.81 16.67 -0.24
C SER A 702 15.23 16.88 -1.63
N VAL A 703 15.09 15.79 -2.40
CA VAL A 703 14.36 15.78 -3.68
C VAL A 703 12.97 15.23 -3.40
N GLU A 704 11.96 16.08 -3.52
CA GLU A 704 10.59 15.79 -3.06
C GLU A 704 9.61 15.65 -4.21
N LEU A 705 8.68 14.72 -4.05
CA LEU A 705 7.48 14.52 -4.84
C LEU A 705 6.25 14.86 -4.00
N TYR A 706 5.28 15.53 -4.60
CA TYR A 706 4.10 15.99 -3.89
C TYR A 706 2.84 15.23 -4.32
N ALA A 707 1.98 14.97 -3.34
CA ALA A 707 0.65 14.43 -3.59
C ALA A 707 -0.22 15.44 -4.36
N PRO A 708 -1.33 14.99 -4.99
CA PRO A 708 -2.23 15.89 -5.73
C PRO A 708 -2.68 17.09 -4.90
N PRO A 709 -2.75 18.30 -5.49
CA PRO A 709 -3.32 19.48 -4.85
C PRO A 709 -4.82 19.31 -4.62
N ARG A 710 -5.51 20.38 -4.27
CA ARG A 710 -6.97 20.38 -4.21
C ARG A 710 -7.58 19.92 -5.54
N THR A 711 -8.29 18.79 -5.48
CA THR A 711 -9.05 18.27 -6.62
C THR A 711 -10.55 18.32 -6.32
N PHE A 712 -11.35 18.51 -7.36
CA PHE A 712 -12.81 18.47 -7.27
C PHE A 712 -13.42 17.97 -8.57
N GLY A 713 -14.59 17.41 -8.47
CA GLY A 713 -15.27 16.88 -9.63
C GLY A 713 -16.72 16.55 -9.39
N VAL A 714 -17.33 16.08 -10.47
CA VAL A 714 -18.71 15.61 -10.51
C VAL A 714 -18.73 14.20 -11.07
N THR A 715 -19.45 13.31 -10.41
CA THR A 715 -19.64 11.92 -10.86
C THR A 715 -21.15 11.68 -11.09
N LEU A 716 -21.48 11.22 -12.29
CA LEU A 716 -22.79 10.70 -12.64
C LEU A 716 -22.68 9.17 -12.71
N SER A 717 -23.57 8.45 -12.01
CA SER A 717 -23.62 7.00 -12.05
C SER A 717 -25.04 6.49 -12.29
N THR A 718 -25.13 5.29 -12.86
CA THR A 718 -26.38 4.57 -13.04
C THR A 718 -26.21 3.10 -12.73
N GLN A 719 -27.24 2.48 -12.20
CA GLN A 719 -27.31 1.04 -11.94
C GLN A 719 -28.70 0.49 -12.26
N PHE A 720 -28.71 -0.73 -12.79
CA PHE A 720 -29.91 -1.44 -13.19
C PHE A 720 -29.93 -2.85 -12.64
#